data_1692b79b0e3489bbf782e27cdb65fff0
#
_entry.id   1692b79b0e3489bbf782e27cdb65fff0
#
_cell.length_a   1.000
_cell.length_b   1.000
_cell.length_c   1.000
_cell.angle_alpha   90.00
_cell.angle_beta   90.00
_cell.angle_gamma   90.00
#
_symmetry.space_group_name_H-M   'P 1'
#
loop_
_entity.id
_entity.type
_entity.pdbx_description
1 polymer ?
#
loop_
_entity_poly.entity_id
_entity_poly.type
_entity_poly.pdbx_seq_one_letter_code
_entity_poly.pdbx_strand_id
1 'polypeptide(L)'
;MKNRKIYLMGACLLCGLTSIAQNVSLQPPQQLNEQGKTLSLPAIYRIEGEKEANPHAVKALQGILTGKQSTKEGIRIYIGEKGDKSVRKYNKLIPKHEEGYYLAVNDKEIILAGNDERGTYYAIQTFAQLLKEGKLPEVEIKDYPSVRYRGVVEGFYGTPWSHQARLRQLKFYGENKMNTYIYGPKDDPYHSAPNWRLPYPEKEAAQLQELVKVANENEVDFVWAIHPGQDIKWNQEDRDLLLSKFEKMYQLGVRSFAVFFDDISGEGTNPQKQAELLNYIDEAFVKAKPDVTPLIMCPTEYNKSWSNPKGNYLTTLGEKLNPSVQIMWTGDRVISDITRDGISWINERIKRPAYIWWNFPVSDYVRDHLLLGPVYGNDTTIAKEMSGFVTNPMEHAEASKIAIYSVASYAWNPTKYDTWKTWKDAIRTILPGAADELECFAMHNSDLGPNGHGYRREESMNIQPVAKRFLSSYVESGKYEKVDFDLLWDTFEQMKEAGDILLVNTENEPLIVEITPWLHQFNLLAETGEEVLKMVKNDSKSFFLRRYNHVKALQQRMFYTDQNYNQNPYQPGVKTASKVIKPLIDQIFATAVKRYNQKYGADLDATTDYMPHKLISNVEQIKNLPLQIKANRILISPMNEVVKWPAGNFIEIELDNIYPAESIDINFGKKEPCTWGRFEISADGKEWKTIDLKQKDARL
;
A
#
# COMPACT_ATOMS: atom_id res chain seq x y z
N MET A 1 -20.78 -7.62 -34.16
CA MET A 1 -21.42 -6.50 -33.49
C MET A 1 -22.81 -6.95 -33.04
N LYS A 2 -22.94 -7.38 -31.80
CA LYS A 2 -24.25 -7.66 -31.18
C LYS A 2 -24.24 -6.98 -29.82
N ASN A 3 -25.10 -5.98 -29.65
CA ASN A 3 -25.37 -5.30 -28.40
C ASN A 3 -25.83 -6.30 -27.34
N ARG A 4 -25.03 -6.59 -26.35
CA ARG A 4 -25.44 -7.29 -25.13
C ARG A 4 -25.72 -6.26 -24.03
N LYS A 5 -26.96 -6.17 -23.63
CA LYS A 5 -27.41 -5.39 -22.48
C LYS A 5 -26.97 -6.10 -21.19
N ILE A 6 -26.24 -5.38 -20.38
CA ILE A 6 -25.85 -5.81 -19.04
C ILE A 6 -27.08 -5.65 -18.11
N TYR A 7 -27.53 -6.74 -17.51
CA TYR A 7 -28.52 -6.70 -16.43
C TYR A 7 -27.81 -6.71 -15.09
N LEU A 8 -27.65 -5.52 -14.48
CA LEU A 8 -27.40 -5.40 -13.05
C LEU A 8 -28.78 -5.40 -12.35
N MET A 9 -29.12 -6.49 -11.66
CA MET A 9 -30.24 -6.52 -10.74
C MET A 9 -29.73 -6.41 -9.31
N GLY A 10 -29.69 -5.20 -8.79
CA GLY A 10 -29.56 -4.89 -7.38
C GLY A 10 -30.73 -3.99 -6.99
N ALA A 11 -31.72 -4.53 -6.31
CA ALA A 11 -32.84 -3.76 -5.81
C ALA A 11 -32.43 -2.89 -4.62
N CYS A 12 -32.46 -1.57 -4.80
CA CYS A 12 -32.70 -0.60 -3.73
C CYS A 12 -33.66 0.44 -4.27
N LEU A 13 -34.87 0.42 -3.75
CA LEU A 13 -35.88 1.45 -3.97
C LEU A 13 -35.61 2.65 -3.07
N LEU A 14 -35.90 3.83 -3.64
CA LEU A 14 -36.25 5.14 -3.04
C LEU A 14 -35.11 6.09 -2.72
N CYS A 15 -34.97 7.10 -3.50
CA CYS A 15 -35.36 8.50 -3.38
C CYS A 15 -34.67 9.29 -4.49
N GLY A 16 -35.47 9.74 -5.44
CA GLY A 16 -34.96 10.57 -6.53
C GLY A 16 -34.56 11.96 -6.04
N LEU A 17 -33.27 12.19 -6.08
CA LEU A 17 -32.61 13.47 -6.35
C LEU A 17 -31.34 13.06 -7.10
N THR A 18 -31.41 13.02 -8.41
CA THR A 18 -30.24 12.84 -9.26
C THR A 18 -29.37 14.06 -9.14
N SER A 19 -28.45 14.06 -8.17
CA SER A 19 -27.38 15.04 -8.14
C SER A 19 -26.39 14.71 -9.26
N ILE A 20 -26.02 15.69 -10.03
CA ILE A 20 -24.99 15.62 -11.07
C ILE A 20 -23.60 15.22 -10.51
N ALA A 21 -23.46 15.23 -9.18
CA ALA A 21 -22.26 14.88 -8.42
C ALA A 21 -21.83 13.41 -8.47
N GLN A 22 -22.62 12.48 -9.04
CA GLN A 22 -22.31 11.04 -9.02
C GLN A 22 -21.09 10.61 -9.85
N ASN A 23 -20.47 11.51 -10.62
CA ASN A 23 -19.36 11.18 -11.54
C ASN A 23 -18.10 12.03 -11.36
N VAL A 24 -17.98 12.82 -10.30
CA VAL A 24 -16.79 13.64 -10.04
C VAL A 24 -15.97 12.98 -8.92
N SER A 25 -14.67 12.79 -9.15
CA SER A 25 -13.72 12.29 -8.15
C SER A 25 -13.37 13.38 -7.13
N LEU A 26 -14.38 13.92 -6.47
CA LEU A 26 -14.25 15.00 -5.49
C LEU A 26 -14.03 14.42 -4.09
N GLN A 27 -12.95 14.82 -3.46
CA GLN A 27 -12.75 14.57 -2.02
C GLN A 27 -13.88 15.25 -1.22
N PRO A 28 -14.45 14.57 -0.20
CA PRO A 28 -15.68 15.03 0.45
C PRO A 28 -15.50 16.38 1.17
N PRO A 29 -16.08 17.50 0.67
CA PRO A 29 -15.91 18.79 1.28
C PRO A 29 -16.76 18.94 2.56
N GLN A 30 -16.37 19.88 3.45
CA GLN A 30 -17.14 20.18 4.66
C GLN A 30 -18.55 20.67 4.32
N GLN A 31 -18.66 21.59 3.36
CA GLN A 31 -19.94 22.11 2.87
C GLN A 31 -19.92 22.19 1.34
N LEU A 32 -20.94 21.63 0.72
CA LEU A 32 -21.15 21.63 -0.73
C LEU A 32 -22.58 22.06 -1.01
N ASN A 33 -22.76 23.07 -1.87
CA ASN A 33 -24.06 23.52 -2.37
C ASN A 33 -24.03 23.53 -3.89
N GLU A 34 -24.73 22.58 -4.50
CA GLU A 34 -24.85 22.45 -5.97
C GLU A 34 -26.12 23.12 -6.48
N GLN A 35 -26.00 23.85 -7.58
CA GLN A 35 -27.13 24.57 -8.21
C GLN A 35 -27.77 23.79 -9.35
N GLY A 36 -27.30 22.57 -9.62
CA GLY A 36 -27.84 21.65 -10.65
C GLY A 36 -27.54 22.05 -12.10
N LYS A 37 -26.76 23.10 -12.34
CA LYS A 37 -26.34 23.51 -13.69
C LYS A 37 -24.90 23.09 -13.95
N THR A 38 -24.60 22.84 -15.22
CA THR A 38 -23.26 22.56 -15.71
C THR A 38 -22.82 23.67 -16.66
N LEU A 39 -21.65 24.21 -16.44
CA LEU A 39 -21.02 25.30 -17.20
C LEU A 39 -19.84 24.72 -18.00
N SER A 40 -19.55 25.33 -19.17
CA SER A 40 -18.31 25.03 -19.88
C SER A 40 -17.16 25.79 -19.26
N LEU A 41 -15.95 25.22 -19.31
CA LEU A 41 -14.73 25.94 -18.97
C LEU A 41 -14.62 27.21 -19.84
N PRO A 42 -14.31 28.38 -19.28
CA PRO A 42 -14.34 29.62 -20.04
C PRO A 42 -13.28 29.64 -21.15
N ALA A 43 -13.73 29.92 -22.39
CA ALA A 43 -12.83 30.08 -23.53
C ALA A 43 -11.97 31.34 -23.45
N ILE A 44 -12.48 32.38 -22.77
CA ILE A 44 -11.75 33.63 -22.47
C ILE A 44 -11.96 33.91 -20.99
N TYR A 45 -10.88 34.14 -20.28
CA TYR A 45 -10.92 34.42 -18.84
C TYR A 45 -9.94 35.54 -18.44
N ARG A 46 -10.16 36.08 -17.26
CA ARG A 46 -9.31 37.08 -16.61
C ARG A 46 -9.05 36.70 -15.16
N ILE A 47 -7.76 36.56 -14.82
CA ILE A 47 -7.37 36.26 -13.43
C ILE A 47 -7.20 37.59 -12.67
N GLU A 48 -7.95 37.73 -11.58
CA GLU A 48 -7.84 38.83 -10.63
C GLU A 48 -7.13 38.36 -9.37
N GLY A 49 -6.00 38.97 -9.02
CA GLY A 49 -5.18 38.59 -7.86
C GLY A 49 -3.91 37.82 -8.21
N GLU A 50 -3.62 37.57 -9.49
CA GLU A 50 -2.48 36.78 -9.95
C GLU A 50 -1.13 37.21 -9.35
N LYS A 51 -0.96 38.49 -9.04
CA LYS A 51 0.28 39.05 -8.48
C LYS A 51 0.37 39.04 -6.97
N GLU A 52 -0.77 38.85 -6.29
CA GLU A 52 -0.89 38.89 -4.82
C GLU A 52 -0.94 37.47 -4.26
N ALA A 53 -1.58 36.51 -4.97
CA ALA A 53 -1.78 35.15 -4.53
C ALA A 53 -0.52 34.28 -4.57
N ASN A 54 -0.55 33.19 -3.82
CA ASN A 54 0.49 32.15 -3.82
C ASN A 54 0.90 31.77 -5.26
N PRO A 55 2.19 31.89 -5.66
CA PRO A 55 2.65 31.63 -7.02
C PRO A 55 2.47 30.16 -7.46
N HIS A 56 2.50 29.19 -6.52
CA HIS A 56 2.25 27.79 -6.83
C HIS A 56 0.77 27.56 -7.17
N ALA A 57 -0.12 28.23 -6.45
CA ALA A 57 -1.56 28.22 -6.74
C ALA A 57 -1.86 28.84 -8.12
N VAL A 58 -1.25 29.96 -8.43
CA VAL A 58 -1.41 30.62 -9.74
C VAL A 58 -0.90 29.71 -10.87
N LYS A 59 0.28 29.10 -10.71
CA LYS A 59 0.86 28.14 -11.67
C LYS A 59 -0.05 26.94 -11.87
N ALA A 60 -0.60 26.37 -10.78
CA ALA A 60 -1.52 25.25 -10.85
C ALA A 60 -2.82 25.62 -11.61
N LEU A 61 -3.40 26.79 -11.32
CA LEU A 61 -4.59 27.29 -12.01
C LEU A 61 -4.34 27.46 -13.52
N GLN A 62 -3.22 28.07 -13.89
CA GLN A 62 -2.83 28.27 -15.31
C GLN A 62 -2.64 26.92 -16.03
N GLY A 63 -2.20 25.87 -15.34
CA GLY A 63 -2.08 24.52 -15.89
C GLY A 63 -3.41 23.85 -16.19
N ILE A 64 -4.49 24.25 -15.51
CA ILE A 64 -5.85 23.68 -15.67
C ILE A 64 -6.62 24.41 -16.78
N LEU A 65 -6.41 25.72 -16.94
CA LEU A 65 -7.16 26.57 -17.85
C LEU A 65 -6.66 26.43 -19.28
N THR A 66 -7.51 25.93 -20.19
CA THR A 66 -7.19 25.76 -21.62
C THR A 66 -7.60 26.95 -22.48
N GLY A 67 -8.38 27.88 -21.92
CA GLY A 67 -8.84 29.09 -22.61
C GLY A 67 -7.76 30.17 -22.76
N LYS A 68 -8.14 31.30 -23.41
CA LYS A 68 -7.24 32.45 -23.61
C LYS A 68 -7.36 33.42 -22.43
N GLN A 69 -6.26 33.71 -21.76
CA GLN A 69 -6.21 34.78 -20.76
C GLN A 69 -6.29 36.16 -21.43
N SER A 70 -7.14 37.03 -20.88
CA SER A 70 -7.36 38.39 -21.34
C SER A 70 -7.29 39.38 -20.16
N THR A 71 -6.88 40.62 -20.45
CA THR A 71 -6.88 41.71 -19.46
C THR A 71 -8.17 42.55 -19.48
N LYS A 72 -9.00 42.34 -20.51
CA LYS A 72 -10.17 43.23 -20.77
C LYS A 72 -11.50 42.50 -20.69
N GLU A 73 -11.58 41.29 -21.16
CA GLU A 73 -12.84 40.53 -21.35
C GLU A 73 -12.75 39.09 -20.80
N GLY A 74 -13.88 38.40 -20.74
CA GLY A 74 -13.99 36.99 -20.31
C GLY A 74 -14.49 36.86 -18.87
N ILE A 75 -14.69 35.62 -18.46
CA ILE A 75 -15.10 35.25 -17.10
C ILE A 75 -14.00 35.66 -16.10
N ARG A 76 -14.38 36.30 -15.01
CA ARG A 76 -13.43 36.67 -13.96
C ARG A 76 -13.16 35.48 -13.06
N ILE A 77 -11.88 35.20 -12.83
CA ILE A 77 -11.40 34.21 -11.89
C ILE A 77 -10.68 34.94 -10.78
N TYR A 78 -11.28 34.99 -9.60
CA TYR A 78 -10.70 35.63 -8.42
C TYR A 78 -9.86 34.59 -7.67
N ILE A 79 -8.58 34.92 -7.46
CA ILE A 79 -7.63 34.09 -6.70
C ILE A 79 -6.95 34.96 -5.64
N GLY A 80 -6.69 34.39 -4.46
CA GLY A 80 -5.95 35.06 -3.38
C GLY A 80 -6.24 34.50 -2.01
N GLU A 81 -5.49 35.03 -1.06
CA GLU A 81 -5.59 34.75 0.37
C GLU A 81 -6.52 35.77 1.05
N LYS A 82 -7.04 35.37 2.18
CA LYS A 82 -7.89 36.24 3.00
C LYS A 82 -7.19 37.53 3.39
N GLY A 83 -7.75 38.66 2.95
CA GLY A 83 -7.16 39.99 3.11
C GLY A 83 -6.74 40.64 1.82
N ASP A 84 -6.44 39.86 0.79
CA ASP A 84 -6.05 40.34 -0.54
C ASP A 84 -7.17 41.16 -1.17
N LYS A 85 -6.79 42.12 -1.99
CA LYS A 85 -7.77 43.05 -2.62
C LYS A 85 -8.71 42.31 -3.55
N SER A 86 -8.20 41.32 -4.28
CA SER A 86 -8.95 40.49 -5.25
C SER A 86 -10.12 39.76 -4.60
N VAL A 87 -9.93 39.18 -3.42
CA VAL A 87 -10.91 38.31 -2.74
C VAL A 87 -11.56 38.97 -1.52
N ARG A 88 -11.26 40.24 -1.22
CA ARG A 88 -11.72 40.96 -0.01
C ARG A 88 -13.24 40.91 0.19
N LYS A 89 -14.02 40.98 -0.88
CA LYS A 89 -15.50 40.92 -0.79
C LYS A 89 -16.01 39.55 -0.31
N TYR A 90 -15.19 38.52 -0.38
CA TYR A 90 -15.52 37.14 0.01
C TYR A 90 -14.96 36.77 1.39
N ASN A 91 -14.21 37.64 2.08
CA ASN A 91 -13.55 37.33 3.35
C ASN A 91 -14.46 36.72 4.42
N LYS A 92 -15.77 37.04 4.42
CA LYS A 92 -16.75 36.47 5.34
C LYS A 92 -17.17 35.04 5.01
N LEU A 93 -16.95 34.60 3.77
CA LEU A 93 -17.29 33.29 3.27
C LEU A 93 -16.15 32.30 3.45
N ILE A 94 -14.90 32.78 3.53
CA ILE A 94 -13.69 31.97 3.73
C ILE A 94 -13.69 31.38 5.15
N PRO A 95 -13.63 30.05 5.35
CA PRO A 95 -13.50 29.43 6.66
C PRO A 95 -12.26 29.94 7.41
N LYS A 96 -12.37 30.11 8.72
CA LYS A 96 -11.26 30.57 9.59
C LYS A 96 -10.36 29.42 10.08
N HIS A 97 -10.25 28.37 9.28
CA HIS A 97 -9.41 27.19 9.56
C HIS A 97 -8.11 27.31 8.77
N GLU A 98 -7.03 26.84 9.34
CA GLU A 98 -5.78 26.61 8.63
C GLU A 98 -6.07 25.77 7.37
N GLU A 99 -5.50 26.13 6.22
CA GLU A 99 -5.74 25.50 4.92
C GLU A 99 -7.21 25.55 4.43
N GLY A 100 -8.06 26.34 5.09
CA GLY A 100 -9.46 26.51 4.68
C GLY A 100 -9.60 27.35 3.42
N TYR A 101 -10.67 27.10 2.65
CA TYR A 101 -10.94 27.85 1.42
C TYR A 101 -12.43 27.99 1.14
N TYR A 102 -12.74 29.00 0.35
CA TYR A 102 -14.01 29.23 -0.30
C TYR A 102 -13.84 29.11 -1.82
N LEU A 103 -14.62 28.25 -2.43
CA LEU A 103 -14.69 28.05 -3.88
C LEU A 103 -16.10 28.27 -4.37
N ALA A 104 -16.29 29.05 -5.41
CA ALA A 104 -17.56 29.17 -6.09
C ALA A 104 -17.37 29.22 -7.61
N VAL A 105 -18.25 28.53 -8.32
CA VAL A 105 -18.32 28.52 -9.80
C VAL A 105 -19.73 28.88 -10.20
N ASN A 106 -19.88 29.97 -10.95
CA ASN A 106 -21.16 30.39 -11.55
C ASN A 106 -20.93 31.00 -12.94
N ASP A 107 -22.01 31.36 -13.63
CA ASP A 107 -21.97 31.89 -15.00
C ASP A 107 -21.29 33.27 -15.14
N LYS A 108 -20.99 33.97 -14.02
CA LYS A 108 -20.41 35.32 -13.99
C LYS A 108 -18.97 35.33 -13.55
N GLU A 109 -18.61 34.47 -12.59
CA GLU A 109 -17.31 34.49 -11.95
C GLU A 109 -16.93 33.14 -11.35
N ILE A 110 -15.64 32.91 -11.21
CA ILE A 110 -15.07 31.78 -10.47
C ILE A 110 -14.27 32.39 -9.30
N ILE A 111 -14.45 31.85 -8.10
CA ILE A 111 -13.80 32.33 -6.87
C ILE A 111 -13.01 31.19 -6.27
N LEU A 112 -11.72 31.43 -6.03
CA LEU A 112 -10.75 30.49 -5.49
C LEU A 112 -9.98 31.21 -4.36
N ALA A 113 -10.56 31.24 -3.14
CA ALA A 113 -10.08 32.08 -2.05
C ALA A 113 -9.71 31.28 -0.82
N GLY A 114 -8.43 31.26 -0.45
CA GLY A 114 -7.93 30.58 0.74
C GLY A 114 -7.93 31.45 2.00
N ASN A 115 -7.94 30.81 3.17
CA ASN A 115 -7.65 31.47 4.44
C ASN A 115 -6.15 31.81 4.57
N ASP A 116 -5.32 31.05 3.87
CA ASP A 116 -3.87 31.12 3.77
C ASP A 116 -3.42 30.61 2.39
N GLU A 117 -2.11 30.66 2.12
CA GLU A 117 -1.50 30.27 0.84
C GLU A 117 -1.87 28.83 0.45
N ARG A 118 -1.77 27.89 1.39
CA ARG A 118 -2.10 26.46 1.14
C ARG A 118 -3.58 26.26 0.90
N GLY A 119 -4.45 27.01 1.61
CA GLY A 119 -5.89 27.03 1.36
C GLY A 119 -6.24 27.47 -0.05
N THR A 120 -5.55 28.51 -0.58
CA THR A 120 -5.71 28.95 -1.98
C THR A 120 -5.30 27.84 -2.95
N TYR A 121 -4.15 27.19 -2.72
CA TYR A 121 -3.70 26.07 -3.54
C TYR A 121 -4.72 24.91 -3.54
N TYR A 122 -5.30 24.56 -2.38
CA TYR A 122 -6.31 23.51 -2.26
C TYR A 122 -7.66 23.86 -2.89
N ALA A 123 -8.02 25.15 -2.94
CA ALA A 123 -9.18 25.60 -3.72
C ALA A 123 -9.01 25.24 -5.20
N ILE A 124 -7.79 25.39 -5.73
CA ILE A 124 -7.49 25.07 -7.11
C ILE A 124 -7.47 23.57 -7.35
N GLN A 125 -6.95 22.77 -6.44
CA GLN A 125 -7.01 21.31 -6.56
C GLN A 125 -8.47 20.82 -6.57
N THR A 126 -9.32 21.39 -5.74
CA THR A 126 -10.76 21.10 -5.75
C THR A 126 -11.42 21.56 -7.06
N PHE A 127 -11.04 22.72 -7.59
CA PHE A 127 -11.49 23.18 -8.90
C PHE A 127 -11.10 22.20 -10.01
N ALA A 128 -9.87 21.66 -9.99
CA ALA A 128 -9.43 20.61 -10.91
C ALA A 128 -10.25 19.33 -10.79
N GLN A 129 -10.55 18.89 -9.56
CA GLN A 129 -11.38 17.71 -9.31
C GLN A 129 -12.84 17.88 -9.80
N LEU A 130 -13.38 19.11 -9.80
CA LEU A 130 -14.70 19.42 -10.33
C LEU A 130 -14.76 19.44 -11.87
N LEU A 131 -13.62 19.64 -12.51
CA LEU A 131 -13.56 19.75 -13.97
C LEU A 131 -13.64 18.36 -14.61
N LYS A 132 -14.66 18.14 -15.44
CA LYS A 132 -14.84 16.91 -16.20
C LYS A 132 -15.14 17.24 -17.67
N GLU A 133 -14.30 16.74 -18.57
CA GLU A 133 -14.48 16.93 -20.03
C GLU A 133 -14.72 18.41 -20.43
N GLY A 134 -13.98 19.34 -19.79
CA GLY A 134 -14.14 20.78 -20.02
C GLY A 134 -15.40 21.40 -19.42
N LYS A 135 -16.12 20.68 -18.55
CA LYS A 135 -17.35 21.14 -17.90
C LYS A 135 -17.17 21.23 -16.38
N LEU A 136 -17.83 22.19 -15.77
CA LEU A 136 -17.83 22.49 -14.33
C LEU A 136 -19.26 22.54 -13.80
N PRO A 137 -19.56 21.98 -12.63
CA PRO A 137 -20.84 22.21 -11.98
C PRO A 137 -20.92 23.68 -11.48
N GLU A 138 -22.12 24.28 -11.53
CA GLU A 138 -22.40 25.51 -10.77
C GLU A 138 -22.47 25.15 -9.29
N VAL A 139 -21.51 25.65 -8.48
CA VAL A 139 -21.28 25.14 -7.12
C VAL A 139 -20.73 26.20 -6.19
N GLU A 140 -21.04 26.07 -4.90
CA GLU A 140 -20.42 26.79 -3.79
C GLU A 140 -19.86 25.79 -2.76
N ILE A 141 -18.57 25.90 -2.41
CA ILE A 141 -17.88 25.04 -1.46
C ILE A 141 -17.23 25.89 -0.37
N LYS A 142 -17.41 25.48 0.91
CA LYS A 142 -16.61 25.94 2.04
C LYS A 142 -15.95 24.73 2.65
N ASP A 143 -14.63 24.72 2.64
CA ASP A 143 -13.89 23.50 2.96
C ASP A 143 -12.63 23.77 3.78
N TYR A 144 -12.22 22.76 4.53
CA TYR A 144 -11.00 22.76 5.34
C TYR A 144 -10.71 21.32 5.82
N PRO A 145 -9.43 20.98 6.11
CA PRO A 145 -9.10 19.64 6.59
C PRO A 145 -9.54 19.40 8.03
N SER A 146 -9.91 18.15 8.33
CA SER A 146 -10.23 17.71 9.69
C SER A 146 -8.99 17.30 10.48
N VAL A 147 -7.96 16.75 9.81
CA VAL A 147 -6.67 16.37 10.41
C VAL A 147 -5.59 17.33 9.90
N ARG A 148 -4.77 17.87 10.80
CA ARG A 148 -3.79 18.91 10.49
C ARG A 148 -2.70 18.43 9.55
N TYR A 149 -1.95 17.38 9.91
CA TYR A 149 -0.88 16.80 9.10
C TYR A 149 -1.40 15.54 8.40
N ARG A 150 -1.31 15.51 7.07
CA ARG A 150 -1.89 14.46 6.23
C ARG A 150 -0.89 14.07 5.16
N GLY A 151 -0.58 12.78 5.05
CA GLY A 151 0.39 12.41 4.03
C GLY A 151 0.90 10.99 4.09
N VAL A 152 2.16 10.86 3.74
CA VAL A 152 2.83 9.57 3.58
C VAL A 152 4.15 9.56 4.36
N VAL A 153 4.46 8.44 4.98
CA VAL A 153 5.78 8.13 5.52
C VAL A 153 6.41 7.01 4.70
N GLU A 154 7.52 7.31 3.99
CA GLU A 154 8.33 6.28 3.33
C GLU A 154 9.21 5.61 4.38
N GLY A 155 8.63 4.59 5.07
CA GLY A 155 9.26 3.91 6.19
C GLY A 155 9.24 2.39 6.08
N PHE A 156 8.83 1.85 4.92
CA PHE A 156 8.78 0.41 4.64
C PHE A 156 10.17 -0.21 4.47
N TYR A 157 10.25 -1.51 4.73
CA TYR A 157 11.40 -2.34 4.37
C TYR A 157 11.26 -2.88 2.96
N GLY A 158 12.35 -2.97 2.19
CA GLY A 158 12.35 -3.49 0.83
C GLY A 158 13.12 -2.60 -0.13
N THR A 159 12.73 -2.62 -1.40
CA THR A 159 13.32 -1.76 -2.43
C THR A 159 12.78 -0.35 -2.26
N PRO A 160 13.63 0.65 -1.98
CA PRO A 160 13.18 2.03 -1.81
C PRO A 160 12.64 2.58 -3.12
N TRP A 161 11.80 3.58 -3.03
CA TRP A 161 11.31 4.26 -4.20
C TRP A 161 12.43 4.95 -4.97
N SER A 162 12.37 4.89 -6.29
CA SER A 162 13.29 5.65 -7.12
C SER A 162 13.08 7.17 -6.96
N HIS A 163 14.10 7.95 -7.27
CA HIS A 163 14.00 9.41 -7.26
C HIS A 163 12.82 9.92 -8.10
N GLN A 164 12.63 9.35 -9.30
CA GLN A 164 11.53 9.71 -10.19
C GLN A 164 10.15 9.32 -9.62
N ALA A 165 10.05 8.19 -8.93
CA ALA A 165 8.83 7.81 -8.24
C ALA A 165 8.48 8.81 -7.13
N ARG A 166 9.46 9.23 -6.32
CA ARG A 166 9.26 10.25 -5.27
C ARG A 166 8.78 11.58 -5.85
N LEU A 167 9.34 12.02 -6.97
CA LEU A 167 8.89 13.27 -7.66
C LEU A 167 7.42 13.16 -8.10
N ARG A 168 7.01 12.01 -8.67
CA ARG A 168 5.61 11.78 -9.05
C ARG A 168 4.68 11.70 -7.84
N GLN A 169 5.16 11.12 -6.74
CA GLN A 169 4.40 11.05 -5.48
C GLN A 169 4.16 12.43 -4.89
N LEU A 170 5.18 13.29 -4.80
CA LEU A 170 5.06 14.65 -4.27
C LEU A 170 4.02 15.48 -5.02
N LYS A 171 4.00 15.38 -6.36
CA LYS A 171 2.95 16.00 -7.18
C LYS A 171 1.56 15.44 -6.83
N PHE A 172 1.43 14.11 -6.77
CA PHE A 172 0.18 13.43 -6.42
C PHE A 172 -0.33 13.82 -5.03
N TYR A 173 0.55 14.03 -4.05
CA TYR A 173 0.17 14.47 -2.71
C TYR A 173 -0.47 15.87 -2.75
N GLY A 174 0.17 16.83 -3.40
CA GLY A 174 -0.38 18.18 -3.55
C GLY A 174 -1.73 18.20 -4.25
N GLU A 175 -1.87 17.46 -5.36
CA GLU A 175 -3.12 17.31 -6.12
C GLU A 175 -4.26 16.73 -5.26
N ASN A 176 -3.93 15.94 -4.23
CA ASN A 176 -4.87 15.31 -3.33
C ASN A 176 -4.90 15.95 -1.92
N LYS A 177 -4.45 17.18 -1.78
CA LYS A 177 -4.51 17.99 -0.54
C LYS A 177 -3.84 17.32 0.67
N MET A 178 -2.82 16.51 0.44
CA MET A 178 -1.87 16.07 1.45
C MET A 178 -0.77 17.11 1.60
N ASN A 179 -0.36 17.38 2.83
CA ASN A 179 0.63 18.40 3.16
C ASN A 179 1.92 17.84 3.76
N THR A 180 2.10 16.53 3.83
CA THR A 180 3.22 15.92 4.54
C THR A 180 3.79 14.74 3.77
N TYR A 181 5.09 14.74 3.53
CA TYR A 181 5.86 13.57 3.10
C TYR A 181 7.04 13.36 4.03
N ILE A 182 7.05 12.25 4.76
CA ILE A 182 8.15 11.91 5.67
C ILE A 182 9.12 10.99 4.95
N TYR A 183 10.32 11.51 4.68
CA TYR A 183 11.43 10.80 4.08
C TYR A 183 12.22 10.04 5.15
N GLY A 184 12.01 8.75 5.27
CA GLY A 184 12.67 7.87 6.23
C GLY A 184 12.93 6.47 5.65
N PRO A 185 13.46 6.33 4.39
CA PRO A 185 13.67 5.02 3.78
C PRO A 185 14.71 4.22 4.57
N LYS A 186 14.38 2.97 4.88
CA LYS A 186 15.17 2.09 5.78
C LYS A 186 16.57 1.74 5.25
N ASP A 187 16.82 1.92 3.97
CA ASP A 187 18.09 1.64 3.31
C ASP A 187 18.94 2.87 2.99
N ASP A 188 18.49 4.08 3.39
CA ASP A 188 19.33 5.27 3.29
C ASP A 188 20.46 5.19 4.33
N PRO A 189 21.73 5.01 3.90
CA PRO A 189 22.83 4.84 4.83
C PRO A 189 23.17 6.11 5.61
N TYR A 190 22.70 7.28 5.16
CA TYR A 190 22.94 8.58 5.80
C TYR A 190 21.79 9.02 6.71
N HIS A 191 20.69 8.30 6.70
CA HIS A 191 19.56 8.46 7.58
C HIS A 191 19.72 7.70 8.90
N SER A 192 20.43 6.55 8.90
CA SER A 192 20.54 5.62 10.01
C SER A 192 22.00 5.26 10.37
N ALA A 193 22.16 4.43 11.38
CA ALA A 193 23.47 3.91 11.79
C ALA A 193 24.11 3.05 10.68
N PRO A 194 25.45 3.10 10.51
CA PRO A 194 26.39 3.89 11.32
C PRO A 194 26.62 5.31 10.77
N ASN A 195 26.10 5.66 9.59
CA ASN A 195 26.51 6.84 8.82
C ASN A 195 25.62 8.09 9.03
N TRP A 196 24.65 8.07 9.94
CA TRP A 196 23.79 9.23 10.19
C TRP A 196 24.58 10.50 10.60
N ARG A 197 25.81 10.32 11.14
CA ARG A 197 26.72 11.41 11.50
C ARG A 197 27.37 12.09 10.30
N LEU A 198 27.42 11.39 9.14
CA LEU A 198 28.07 11.88 7.94
C LEU A 198 27.16 12.78 7.10
N PRO A 199 27.69 13.77 6.37
CA PRO A 199 26.92 14.50 5.39
C PRO A 199 26.52 13.57 4.24
N TYR A 200 25.44 13.91 3.53
CA TYR A 200 25.16 13.30 2.24
C TYR A 200 26.24 13.64 1.21
N PRO A 201 26.64 12.69 0.36
CA PRO A 201 27.45 13.00 -0.83
C PRO A 201 26.73 14.00 -1.77
N GLU A 202 27.47 14.66 -2.61
CA GLU A 202 26.99 15.76 -3.45
C GLU A 202 25.79 15.37 -4.34
N LYS A 203 25.83 14.17 -4.92
CA LYS A 203 24.76 13.67 -5.79
C LYS A 203 23.45 13.45 -5.03
N GLU A 204 23.52 12.76 -3.90
CA GLU A 204 22.37 12.47 -3.03
C GLU A 204 21.82 13.76 -2.41
N ALA A 205 22.70 14.68 -2.01
CA ALA A 205 22.29 16.00 -1.52
C ALA A 205 21.54 16.80 -2.59
N ALA A 206 22.00 16.78 -3.84
CA ALA A 206 21.33 17.44 -4.96
C ALA A 206 19.94 16.81 -5.24
N GLN A 207 19.82 15.48 -5.15
CA GLN A 207 18.55 14.80 -5.30
C GLN A 207 17.57 15.16 -4.17
N LEU A 208 18.04 15.22 -2.92
CA LEU A 208 17.22 15.67 -1.80
C LEU A 208 16.77 17.12 -1.97
N GLN A 209 17.64 17.99 -2.43
CA GLN A 209 17.29 19.39 -2.72
C GLN A 209 16.21 19.51 -3.81
N GLU A 210 16.27 18.67 -4.85
CA GLU A 210 15.23 18.61 -5.88
C GLU A 210 13.89 18.14 -5.31
N LEU A 211 13.89 17.09 -4.46
CA LEU A 211 12.67 16.62 -3.78
C LEU A 211 12.06 17.71 -2.91
N VAL A 212 12.86 18.42 -2.11
CA VAL A 212 12.41 19.54 -1.28
C VAL A 212 11.78 20.64 -2.13
N LYS A 213 12.42 20.99 -3.26
CA LYS A 213 11.89 21.99 -4.20
C LYS A 213 10.53 21.55 -4.76
N VAL A 214 10.41 20.32 -5.26
CA VAL A 214 9.16 19.80 -5.83
C VAL A 214 8.08 19.67 -4.76
N ALA A 215 8.43 19.28 -3.54
CA ALA A 215 7.50 19.27 -2.41
C ALA A 215 6.92 20.68 -2.17
N ASN A 216 7.76 21.68 -2.07
CA ASN A 216 7.34 23.09 -1.88
C ASN A 216 6.44 23.58 -3.03
N GLU A 217 6.79 23.27 -4.29
CA GLU A 217 5.98 23.64 -5.47
C GLU A 217 4.57 23.00 -5.45
N ASN A 218 4.38 21.93 -4.69
CA ASN A 218 3.10 21.21 -4.51
C ASN A 218 2.50 21.40 -3.12
N GLU A 219 2.96 22.38 -2.35
CA GLU A 219 2.47 22.70 -0.99
C GLU A 219 2.56 21.51 -0.02
N VAL A 220 3.60 20.69 -0.15
CA VAL A 220 3.90 19.53 0.68
C VAL A 220 5.13 19.80 1.54
N ASP A 221 5.03 19.63 2.85
CA ASP A 221 6.16 19.68 3.77
C ASP A 221 7.02 18.42 3.58
N PHE A 222 8.25 18.60 3.08
CA PHE A 222 9.24 17.53 3.04
C PHE A 222 9.85 17.38 4.43
N VAL A 223 9.45 16.32 5.15
CA VAL A 223 9.95 16.01 6.48
C VAL A 223 11.15 15.06 6.34
N TRP A 224 12.35 15.56 6.62
CA TRP A 224 13.53 14.71 6.65
C TRP A 224 13.64 14.02 8.01
N ALA A 225 13.67 12.67 7.99
CA ALA A 225 13.80 11.88 9.20
C ALA A 225 15.22 11.37 9.39
N ILE A 226 15.66 11.20 10.65
CA ILE A 226 16.92 10.58 11.04
C ILE A 226 16.68 9.50 12.08
N HIS A 227 17.45 8.41 12.02
CA HIS A 227 17.30 7.24 12.90
C HIS A 227 18.63 6.91 13.63
N PRO A 228 19.00 7.69 14.66
CA PRO A 228 20.29 7.55 15.34
C PRO A 228 20.33 6.47 16.43
N GLY A 229 19.16 5.90 16.78
CA GLY A 229 18.95 5.17 18.03
C GLY A 229 19.77 3.89 18.22
N GLN A 230 20.26 3.26 17.13
CA GLN A 230 21.02 2.02 17.26
C GLN A 230 22.42 2.20 17.82
N ASP A 231 23.07 3.36 17.59
CA ASP A 231 24.49 3.56 17.95
C ASP A 231 24.79 4.92 18.60
N ILE A 232 23.75 5.68 18.98
CA ILE A 232 23.92 6.97 19.67
C ILE A 232 24.58 6.80 21.04
N LYS A 233 25.60 7.59 21.31
CA LYS A 233 26.40 7.52 22.55
C LYS A 233 25.90 8.42 23.68
N TRP A 234 24.89 9.25 23.43
CA TRP A 234 24.30 10.18 24.40
C TRP A 234 25.31 11.20 24.99
N ASN A 235 26.40 11.49 24.29
CA ASN A 235 27.40 12.46 24.65
C ASN A 235 27.24 13.79 23.89
N GLN A 236 28.06 14.78 24.23
CA GLN A 236 27.98 16.09 23.58
C GLN A 236 28.41 16.00 22.10
N GLU A 237 29.37 15.15 21.77
CA GLU A 237 29.85 14.96 20.38
C GLU A 237 28.69 14.53 19.44
N ASP A 238 27.90 13.51 19.82
CA ASP A 238 26.77 13.05 19.02
C ASP A 238 25.65 14.09 18.93
N ARG A 239 25.42 14.88 20.01
CA ARG A 239 24.48 16.00 19.98
C ARG A 239 24.90 17.07 18.97
N ASP A 240 26.18 17.44 18.94
CA ASP A 240 26.72 18.45 18.02
C ASP A 240 26.71 17.96 16.57
N LEU A 241 27.03 16.67 16.33
CA LEU A 241 26.95 16.04 15.02
C LEU A 241 25.51 16.00 14.49
N LEU A 242 24.55 15.70 15.35
CA LEU A 242 23.13 15.68 15.01
C LEU A 242 22.64 17.08 14.63
N LEU A 243 22.95 18.10 15.42
CA LEU A 243 22.63 19.50 15.09
C LEU A 243 23.30 19.95 13.78
N SER A 244 24.57 19.57 13.59
CA SER A 244 25.29 19.87 12.34
C SER A 244 24.60 19.23 11.12
N LYS A 245 24.08 18.00 11.28
CA LYS A 245 23.33 17.31 10.23
C LYS A 245 22.01 18.02 9.93
N PHE A 246 21.26 18.42 10.96
CA PHE A 246 20.02 19.22 10.80
C PHE A 246 20.30 20.53 10.08
N GLU A 247 21.36 21.23 10.44
CA GLU A 247 21.76 22.48 9.79
C GLU A 247 22.09 22.29 8.31
N LYS A 248 22.77 21.22 7.95
CA LYS A 248 23.06 20.90 6.54
C LYS A 248 21.77 20.60 5.76
N MET A 249 20.83 19.87 6.35
CA MET A 249 19.54 19.61 5.73
C MET A 249 18.71 20.89 5.57
N TYR A 250 18.75 21.79 6.57
CA TYR A 250 18.14 23.10 6.48
C TYR A 250 18.72 23.94 5.33
N GLN A 251 20.03 23.88 5.10
CA GLN A 251 20.70 24.55 3.97
C GLN A 251 20.27 23.96 2.62
N LEU A 252 19.90 22.68 2.54
CA LEU A 252 19.30 22.07 1.37
C LEU A 252 17.83 22.47 1.15
N GLY A 253 17.24 23.27 2.07
CA GLY A 253 15.87 23.75 1.97
C GLY A 253 14.85 23.00 2.83
N VAL A 254 15.24 21.97 3.58
CA VAL A 254 14.35 21.25 4.50
C VAL A 254 13.87 22.18 5.61
N ARG A 255 12.57 22.12 5.91
CA ARG A 255 11.92 22.92 6.97
C ARG A 255 11.16 22.07 7.99
N SER A 256 11.10 20.77 7.77
CA SER A 256 10.41 19.82 8.64
C SER A 256 11.32 18.64 8.95
N PHE A 257 11.36 18.22 10.21
CA PHE A 257 12.33 17.24 10.71
C PHE A 257 11.67 16.20 11.60
N ALA A 258 12.19 14.97 11.53
CA ALA A 258 11.79 13.88 12.40
C ALA A 258 13.00 13.13 12.97
N VAL A 259 12.86 12.55 14.16
CA VAL A 259 13.84 11.65 14.77
C VAL A 259 13.16 10.34 15.14
N PHE A 260 13.68 9.24 14.62
CA PHE A 260 13.10 7.92 14.78
C PHE A 260 13.91 7.07 15.76
N PHE A 261 13.20 6.34 16.64
CA PHE A 261 13.72 5.37 17.59
C PHE A 261 12.97 4.04 17.54
N ASP A 262 12.26 3.78 16.43
CA ASP A 262 11.59 2.51 16.17
C ASP A 262 12.58 1.39 15.87
N ASP A 263 12.19 0.15 16.13
CA ASP A 263 12.94 -1.08 15.83
C ASP A 263 14.39 -1.13 16.34
N ILE A 264 14.64 -0.53 17.49
CA ILE A 264 15.96 -0.52 18.14
C ILE A 264 15.95 -1.29 19.48
N SER A 265 17.13 -1.55 20.01
CA SER A 265 17.35 -2.18 21.32
C SER A 265 18.49 -1.50 22.09
N GLY A 266 18.64 -1.86 23.36
CA GLY A 266 19.74 -1.39 24.21
C GLY A 266 19.58 0.04 24.70
N GLU A 267 20.67 0.78 24.85
CA GLU A 267 20.71 2.13 25.44
C GLU A 267 19.93 3.18 24.64
N GLY A 268 19.76 2.95 23.33
CA GLY A 268 18.95 3.84 22.47
C GLY A 268 17.49 3.94 22.88
N THR A 269 16.96 2.94 23.61
CA THR A 269 15.55 2.86 24.02
C THR A 269 15.21 3.64 25.29
N ASN A 270 16.16 4.35 25.89
CA ASN A 270 15.94 5.06 27.15
C ASN A 270 15.07 6.32 26.93
N PRO A 271 13.82 6.38 27.46
CA PRO A 271 12.89 7.46 27.18
C PRO A 271 13.34 8.81 27.76
N GLN A 272 14.05 8.80 28.89
CA GLN A 272 14.59 10.03 29.49
C GLN A 272 15.63 10.66 28.58
N LYS A 273 16.59 9.84 28.09
CA LYS A 273 17.65 10.29 27.18
C LYS A 273 17.09 10.75 25.83
N GLN A 274 16.07 10.03 25.32
CA GLN A 274 15.34 10.43 24.10
C GLN A 274 14.67 11.80 24.29
N ALA A 275 13.95 12.01 25.41
CA ALA A 275 13.30 13.27 25.71
C ALA A 275 14.30 14.43 25.86
N GLU A 276 15.41 14.21 26.55
CA GLU A 276 16.48 15.22 26.74
C GLU A 276 17.08 15.64 25.38
N LEU A 277 17.39 14.68 24.50
CA LEU A 277 17.93 14.95 23.17
C LEU A 277 16.93 15.74 22.32
N LEU A 278 15.67 15.30 22.27
CA LEU A 278 14.64 15.93 21.45
C LEU A 278 14.30 17.34 21.94
N ASN A 279 14.25 17.56 23.25
CA ASN A 279 14.09 18.90 23.82
C ASN A 279 15.28 19.81 23.50
N TYR A 280 16.50 19.27 23.53
CA TYR A 280 17.68 20.02 23.12
C TYR A 280 17.61 20.45 21.65
N ILE A 281 17.19 19.56 20.74
CA ILE A 281 17.00 19.88 19.32
C ILE A 281 15.86 20.88 19.14
N ASP A 282 14.74 20.71 19.84
CA ASP A 282 13.60 21.61 19.77
C ASP A 282 13.99 23.03 20.17
N GLU A 283 14.75 23.19 21.26
CA GLU A 283 15.19 24.52 21.73
C GLU A 283 16.32 25.12 20.88
N ALA A 284 17.37 24.33 20.58
CA ALA A 284 18.57 24.83 19.92
C ALA A 284 18.42 25.02 18.42
N PHE A 285 17.49 24.30 17.78
CA PHE A 285 17.32 24.31 16.34
C PHE A 285 15.90 24.71 15.90
N VAL A 286 14.86 23.98 16.34
CA VAL A 286 13.48 24.21 15.86
C VAL A 286 12.97 25.59 16.24
N LYS A 287 13.00 25.93 17.53
CA LYS A 287 12.54 27.24 18.03
C LYS A 287 13.43 28.40 17.64
N ALA A 288 14.70 28.12 17.30
CA ALA A 288 15.63 29.15 16.85
C ALA A 288 15.39 29.59 15.39
N LYS A 289 14.54 28.87 14.65
CA LYS A 289 14.25 29.11 13.23
C LYS A 289 12.75 29.27 13.02
N PRO A 290 12.25 30.45 12.63
CA PRO A 290 10.80 30.75 12.59
C PRO A 290 10.07 29.98 11.47
N ASP A 291 10.79 29.44 10.49
CA ASP A 291 10.28 28.72 9.34
C ASP A 291 10.40 27.20 9.46
N VAL A 292 10.83 26.68 10.63
CA VAL A 292 10.90 25.25 10.89
C VAL A 292 9.65 24.78 11.62
N THR A 293 9.02 23.69 11.13
CA THR A 293 7.82 23.10 11.73
C THR A 293 8.15 22.35 13.02
N PRO A 294 7.15 22.05 13.86
CA PRO A 294 7.35 21.25 15.08
C PRO A 294 7.99 19.90 14.80
N LEU A 295 8.97 19.51 15.63
CA LEU A 295 9.70 18.26 15.54
C LEU A 295 8.76 17.05 15.68
N ILE A 296 8.97 16.02 14.87
CA ILE A 296 8.26 14.75 14.94
C ILE A 296 9.21 13.68 15.50
N MET A 297 8.71 12.78 16.35
CA MET A 297 9.46 11.62 16.80
C MET A 297 8.67 10.33 16.66
N CYS A 298 9.34 9.24 16.28
CA CYS A 298 8.80 7.89 16.39
C CYS A 298 9.39 7.24 17.65
N PRO A 299 8.59 6.86 18.64
CA PRO A 299 9.09 6.25 19.87
C PRO A 299 9.50 4.78 19.65
N THR A 300 10.31 4.21 20.53
CA THR A 300 10.63 2.79 20.51
C THR A 300 9.39 1.93 20.79
N GLU A 301 8.58 2.32 21.77
CA GLU A 301 7.28 1.68 22.02
C GLU A 301 6.18 2.37 21.19
N TYR A 302 6.19 2.16 19.87
CA TYR A 302 5.32 2.86 18.92
C TYR A 302 3.94 2.20 18.70
N ASN A 303 3.65 1.07 19.37
CA ASN A 303 2.33 0.42 19.37
C ASN A 303 2.01 -0.20 20.73
N LYS A 304 0.72 -0.43 21.00
CA LYS A 304 0.25 -0.93 22.29
C LYS A 304 0.74 -2.33 22.62
N SER A 305 0.81 -3.24 21.63
CA SER A 305 1.19 -4.63 21.87
C SER A 305 2.67 -4.78 22.25
N TRP A 306 3.53 -3.85 21.88
CA TRP A 306 4.95 -3.83 22.23
C TRP A 306 5.25 -2.93 23.42
N SER A 307 4.30 -2.12 23.83
CA SER A 307 4.44 -1.28 25.02
C SER A 307 4.44 -2.14 26.28
N ASN A 308 5.35 -1.82 27.22
CA ASN A 308 5.35 -2.42 28.53
C ASN A 308 4.25 -1.77 29.41
N PRO A 309 3.12 -2.45 29.71
CA PRO A 309 2.02 -1.84 30.46
C PRO A 309 2.38 -1.50 31.91
N LYS A 310 3.46 -2.10 32.46
CA LYS A 310 4.01 -1.81 33.80
C LYS A 310 5.21 -0.87 33.72
N GLY A 311 5.68 -0.51 32.52
CA GLY A 311 6.74 0.43 32.28
C GLY A 311 6.25 1.86 32.27
N ASN A 312 7.18 2.79 32.23
CA ASN A 312 6.91 4.23 32.21
C ASN A 312 7.39 4.90 30.90
N TYR A 313 7.73 4.12 29.85
CA TYR A 313 8.34 4.65 28.65
C TYR A 313 7.47 5.78 28.02
N LEU A 314 6.22 5.49 27.66
CA LEU A 314 5.31 6.46 27.03
C LEU A 314 4.94 7.61 27.97
N THR A 315 4.71 7.33 29.25
CA THR A 315 4.42 8.38 30.24
C THR A 315 5.60 9.29 30.48
N THR A 316 6.82 8.76 30.47
CA THR A 316 8.05 9.58 30.56
C THR A 316 8.15 10.53 29.35
N LEU A 317 7.92 10.03 28.12
CA LEU A 317 7.86 10.89 26.94
C LEU A 317 6.77 11.96 27.06
N GLY A 318 5.57 11.57 27.49
CA GLY A 318 4.43 12.49 27.68
C GLY A 318 4.71 13.61 28.70
N GLU A 319 5.46 13.32 29.76
CA GLU A 319 5.79 14.25 30.84
C GLU A 319 7.04 15.09 30.57
N LYS A 320 8.02 14.56 29.86
CA LYS A 320 9.34 15.17 29.71
C LYS A 320 9.56 15.89 28.39
N LEU A 321 8.89 15.44 27.31
CA LEU A 321 9.01 16.09 25.99
C LEU A 321 8.31 17.46 25.99
N ASN A 322 8.93 18.42 25.33
CA ASN A 322 8.28 19.70 25.02
C ASN A 322 6.93 19.45 24.33
N PRO A 323 5.86 20.20 24.69
CA PRO A 323 4.52 19.98 24.15
C PRO A 323 4.42 20.13 22.62
N SER A 324 5.37 20.88 22.00
CA SER A 324 5.45 21.07 20.55
C SER A 324 5.86 19.81 19.78
N VAL A 325 6.63 18.91 20.42
CA VAL A 325 7.13 17.69 19.76
C VAL A 325 5.99 16.71 19.50
N GLN A 326 5.81 16.31 18.24
CA GLN A 326 4.78 15.36 17.82
C GLN A 326 5.27 13.92 18.07
N ILE A 327 4.41 13.04 18.61
CA ILE A 327 4.76 11.65 18.93
C ILE A 327 3.97 10.71 18.03
N MET A 328 4.66 9.88 17.23
CA MET A 328 4.05 8.94 16.31
C MET A 328 3.53 7.69 17.02
N TRP A 329 2.50 7.06 16.42
CA TRP A 329 1.84 5.88 16.93
C TRP A 329 1.20 5.05 15.81
N THR A 330 1.41 3.71 15.82
CA THR A 330 0.88 2.83 14.77
C THR A 330 -0.45 2.13 15.14
N GLY A 331 -0.92 2.31 16.37
CA GLY A 331 -2.18 1.71 16.84
C GLY A 331 -1.98 0.62 17.89
N ASP A 332 -2.96 -0.29 18.01
CA ASP A 332 -2.91 -1.35 19.01
C ASP A 332 -1.84 -2.41 18.72
N ARG A 333 -1.45 -2.54 17.45
CA ARG A 333 -0.36 -3.42 16.95
C ARG A 333 0.50 -2.66 15.94
N VAL A 334 1.59 -3.28 15.49
CA VAL A 334 2.39 -2.76 14.36
C VAL A 334 1.50 -2.53 13.13
N ILE A 335 0.69 -3.52 12.80
CA ILE A 335 -0.31 -3.45 11.73
C ILE A 335 -1.70 -3.58 12.36
N SER A 336 -2.46 -2.49 12.39
CA SER A 336 -3.83 -2.46 12.91
C SER A 336 -4.59 -1.22 12.43
N ASP A 337 -5.91 -1.30 12.46
CA ASP A 337 -6.75 -0.14 12.26
C ASP A 337 -6.73 0.77 13.50
N ILE A 338 -6.97 2.06 13.31
CA ILE A 338 -6.91 3.06 14.37
C ILE A 338 -8.31 3.21 14.98
N THR A 339 -8.42 2.83 16.24
CA THR A 339 -9.67 2.82 16.99
C THR A 339 -9.76 3.95 18.00
N ARG A 340 -10.96 4.34 18.39
CA ARG A 340 -11.19 5.32 19.46
C ARG A 340 -10.54 4.93 20.77
N ASP A 341 -10.67 3.67 21.17
CA ASP A 341 -10.08 3.16 22.41
C ASP A 341 -8.55 3.19 22.35
N GLY A 342 -7.97 2.83 21.20
CA GLY A 342 -6.52 2.88 20.96
C GLY A 342 -5.97 4.31 21.02
N ILE A 343 -6.65 5.28 20.40
CA ILE A 343 -6.28 6.70 20.44
C ILE A 343 -6.40 7.25 21.87
N SER A 344 -7.48 6.96 22.57
CA SER A 344 -7.67 7.42 23.96
C SER A 344 -6.58 6.89 24.87
N TRP A 345 -6.22 5.59 24.70
CA TRP A 345 -5.19 4.92 25.47
C TRP A 345 -3.81 5.57 25.31
N ILE A 346 -3.42 5.91 24.08
CA ILE A 346 -2.11 6.54 23.85
C ILE A 346 -2.10 8.01 24.26
N ASN A 347 -3.13 8.78 23.93
CA ASN A 347 -3.20 10.22 24.24
C ASN A 347 -3.13 10.49 25.75
N GLU A 348 -3.74 9.63 26.58
CA GLU A 348 -3.65 9.70 28.05
C GLU A 348 -2.19 9.58 28.51
N ARG A 349 -1.39 8.73 27.89
CA ARG A 349 0.00 8.46 28.26
C ARG A 349 0.96 9.53 27.77
N ILE A 350 0.86 9.89 26.49
CA ILE A 350 1.75 10.90 25.89
C ILE A 350 1.29 12.34 26.13
N LYS A 351 0.11 12.54 26.76
CA LYS A 351 -0.47 13.85 27.16
C LYS A 351 -0.64 14.84 26.01
N ARG A 352 -0.87 14.33 24.82
CA ARG A 352 -1.11 15.10 23.59
C ARG A 352 -1.80 14.22 22.54
N PRO A 353 -2.42 14.82 21.49
CA PRO A 353 -2.90 14.04 20.34
C PRO A 353 -1.76 13.27 19.66
N ALA A 354 -1.96 11.98 19.43
CA ALA A 354 -0.97 11.16 18.74
C ALA A 354 -0.87 11.53 17.26
N TYR A 355 0.34 11.44 16.71
CA TYR A 355 0.60 11.53 15.28
C TYR A 355 0.56 10.12 14.70
N ILE A 356 -0.45 9.80 13.88
CA ILE A 356 -0.65 8.44 13.40
C ILE A 356 0.30 8.11 12.26
N TRP A 357 1.06 7.02 12.42
CA TRP A 357 1.76 6.28 11.37
C TRP A 357 0.95 5.01 11.08
N TRP A 358 0.08 5.06 10.09
CA TRP A 358 -0.76 3.93 9.77
C TRP A 358 -0.06 2.98 8.78
N ASN A 359 0.18 1.73 9.21
CA ASN A 359 0.83 0.71 8.39
C ASN A 359 -0.17 0.06 7.42
N PHE A 360 -0.54 0.80 6.37
CA PHE A 360 -1.35 0.40 5.24
C PHE A 360 -1.08 1.37 4.08
N PRO A 361 -0.89 0.94 2.83
CA PRO A 361 -0.92 -0.44 2.30
C PRO A 361 0.42 -1.16 2.37
N VAL A 362 1.30 -0.82 3.30
CA VAL A 362 2.60 -1.48 3.42
C VAL A 362 2.46 -3.01 3.38
N SER A 363 3.30 -3.64 2.58
CA SER A 363 3.29 -5.09 2.37
C SER A 363 4.68 -5.73 2.56
N ASP A 364 5.58 -5.05 3.26
CA ASP A 364 6.97 -5.47 3.47
C ASP A 364 7.12 -6.76 4.29
N TYR A 365 6.06 -7.17 4.97
CA TYR A 365 5.94 -8.44 5.69
C TYR A 365 5.25 -9.55 4.87
N VAL A 366 4.71 -9.23 3.66
CA VAL A 366 4.14 -10.17 2.67
C VAL A 366 4.36 -9.59 1.26
N ARG A 367 5.56 -9.76 0.71
CA ARG A 367 5.99 -9.08 -0.53
C ARG A 367 5.56 -9.76 -1.82
N ASP A 368 5.08 -10.99 -1.75
CA ASP A 368 4.57 -11.75 -2.90
C ASP A 368 3.13 -11.36 -3.27
N HIS A 369 2.47 -10.48 -2.49
CA HIS A 369 1.13 -9.96 -2.73
C HIS A 369 1.12 -8.45 -2.93
N LEU A 370 0.09 -7.96 -3.64
CA LEU A 370 -0.27 -6.54 -3.69
C LEU A 370 -1.45 -6.25 -2.75
N LEU A 371 -1.49 -5.04 -2.17
CA LEU A 371 -2.58 -4.60 -1.30
C LEU A 371 -3.27 -3.39 -1.92
N LEU A 372 -4.19 -3.65 -2.86
CA LEU A 372 -4.88 -2.65 -3.69
C LEU A 372 -6.31 -2.35 -3.24
N GLY A 373 -6.74 -2.95 -2.14
CA GLY A 373 -8.10 -2.85 -1.64
C GLY A 373 -8.45 -1.49 -1.03
N PRO A 374 -9.74 -1.29 -0.71
CA PRO A 374 -10.23 -0.05 -0.12
C PRO A 374 -9.70 0.19 1.29
N VAL A 375 -9.60 1.46 1.66
CA VAL A 375 -9.25 1.91 3.01
C VAL A 375 -10.51 1.88 3.89
N TYR A 376 -10.52 1.05 4.93
CA TYR A 376 -11.60 0.96 5.93
C TYR A 376 -11.04 0.50 7.28
N GLY A 377 -11.87 0.52 8.32
CA GLY A 377 -11.53 0.03 9.67
C GLY A 377 -11.10 1.13 10.63
N ASN A 378 -10.53 2.23 10.15
CA ASN A 378 -10.20 3.38 10.99
C ASN A 378 -11.47 4.10 11.46
N ASP A 379 -11.50 4.52 12.73
CA ASP A 379 -12.62 5.28 13.31
C ASP A 379 -12.73 6.67 12.64
N THR A 380 -13.91 6.99 12.12
CA THR A 380 -14.15 8.23 11.37
C THR A 380 -14.47 9.44 12.26
N THR A 381 -14.48 9.27 13.57
CA THR A 381 -14.93 10.31 14.53
C THR A 381 -13.80 10.89 15.38
N ILE A 382 -12.55 10.41 15.20
CA ILE A 382 -11.39 10.72 16.05
C ILE A 382 -10.46 11.81 15.48
N ALA A 383 -10.85 12.51 14.44
CA ALA A 383 -9.98 13.50 13.78
C ALA A 383 -9.36 14.53 14.74
N LYS A 384 -10.12 15.00 15.73
CA LYS A 384 -9.66 15.99 16.71
C LYS A 384 -8.72 15.41 17.78
N GLU A 385 -8.64 14.09 17.86
CA GLU A 385 -7.83 13.35 18.83
C GLU A 385 -6.48 12.93 18.22
N MET A 386 -6.24 13.27 16.96
CA MET A 386 -4.98 13.06 16.22
C MET A 386 -4.34 14.38 15.84
N SER A 387 -3.02 14.50 15.97
CA SER A 387 -2.29 15.65 15.44
C SER A 387 -1.95 15.50 13.97
N GLY A 388 -1.79 14.27 13.50
CA GLY A 388 -1.50 13.94 12.10
C GLY A 388 -1.91 12.52 11.76
N PHE A 389 -2.03 12.24 10.46
CA PHE A 389 -2.30 10.92 9.91
C PHE A 389 -1.48 10.72 8.64
N VAL A 390 -0.44 9.88 8.71
CA VAL A 390 0.37 9.48 7.57
C VAL A 390 0.27 7.99 7.35
N THR A 391 0.26 7.59 6.08
CA THR A 391 0.21 6.19 5.68
C THR A 391 1.59 5.68 5.27
N ASN A 392 1.93 4.43 5.64
CA ASN A 392 3.13 3.74 5.18
C ASN A 392 2.77 2.89 3.94
N PRO A 393 3.36 3.17 2.77
CA PRO A 393 2.97 2.54 1.51
C PRO A 393 3.70 1.22 1.24
N MET A 394 3.34 0.56 0.12
CA MET A 394 4.12 -0.53 -0.47
C MET A 394 5.41 0.00 -1.12
N GLU A 395 6.38 -0.90 -1.38
CA GLU A 395 7.54 -0.62 -2.24
C GLU A 395 7.14 -0.29 -3.70
N HIS A 396 5.90 -0.60 -4.10
CA HIS A 396 5.28 -0.27 -5.38
C HIS A 396 4.62 1.12 -5.31
N ALA A 397 5.34 2.12 -5.76
CA ALA A 397 4.97 3.52 -5.57
C ALA A 397 3.65 3.89 -6.26
N GLU A 398 3.49 3.53 -7.54
CA GLU A 398 2.30 3.87 -8.31
C GLU A 398 1.07 3.07 -7.84
N ALA A 399 1.24 1.78 -7.57
CA ALA A 399 0.17 0.94 -7.03
C ALA A 399 -0.31 1.42 -5.65
N SER A 400 0.57 1.98 -4.82
CA SER A 400 0.23 2.57 -3.52
C SER A 400 -0.69 3.78 -3.62
N LYS A 401 -0.74 4.48 -4.76
CA LYS A 401 -1.59 5.67 -4.96
C LYS A 401 -3.07 5.38 -4.75
N ILE A 402 -3.54 4.15 -4.98
CA ILE A 402 -4.94 3.74 -4.72
C ILE A 402 -5.29 3.96 -3.24
N ALA A 403 -4.45 3.46 -2.35
CA ALA A 403 -4.63 3.64 -0.92
C ALA A 403 -4.32 5.07 -0.46
N ILE A 404 -3.28 5.71 -1.00
CA ILE A 404 -2.86 7.07 -0.65
C ILE A 404 -3.99 8.08 -0.96
N TYR A 405 -4.66 7.97 -2.11
CA TYR A 405 -5.84 8.78 -2.44
C TYR A 405 -6.95 8.62 -1.39
N SER A 406 -7.22 7.37 -1.03
CA SER A 406 -8.26 7.06 -0.04
C SER A 406 -7.91 7.60 1.35
N VAL A 407 -6.65 7.51 1.76
CA VAL A 407 -6.14 8.11 3.01
C VAL A 407 -6.21 9.63 2.97
N ALA A 408 -5.89 10.26 1.84
CA ALA A 408 -6.04 11.71 1.67
C ALA A 408 -7.48 12.14 1.91
N SER A 409 -8.45 11.44 1.32
CA SER A 409 -9.88 11.71 1.50
C SER A 409 -10.36 11.45 2.93
N TYR A 410 -9.91 10.35 3.56
CA TYR A 410 -10.19 10.04 4.96
C TYR A 410 -9.67 11.14 5.89
N ALA A 411 -8.40 11.50 5.79
CA ALA A 411 -7.79 12.50 6.67
C ALA A 411 -8.34 13.93 6.42
N TRP A 412 -8.80 14.20 5.19
CA TRP A 412 -9.45 15.47 4.86
C TRP A 412 -10.79 15.63 5.59
N ASN A 413 -11.70 14.65 5.45
CA ASN A 413 -13.02 14.68 6.09
C ASN A 413 -13.50 13.26 6.46
N PRO A 414 -13.03 12.71 7.61
CA PRO A 414 -13.38 11.35 8.01
C PRO A 414 -14.88 11.11 8.16
N THR A 415 -15.63 12.13 8.64
CA THR A 415 -17.07 12.01 8.90
C THR A 415 -17.92 11.85 7.63
N LYS A 416 -17.40 12.29 6.49
CA LYS A 416 -18.05 12.13 5.17
C LYS A 416 -17.31 11.15 4.25
N TYR A 417 -16.32 10.46 4.77
CA TYR A 417 -15.55 9.48 4.03
C TYR A 417 -16.42 8.28 3.65
N ASP A 418 -16.46 7.95 2.37
CA ASP A 418 -17.09 6.75 1.83
C ASP A 418 -16.02 5.81 1.25
N THR A 419 -15.86 4.67 1.85
CA THR A 419 -14.83 3.68 1.52
C THR A 419 -14.86 3.25 0.05
N TRP A 420 -16.03 2.82 -0.43
CA TRP A 420 -16.15 2.23 -1.76
C TRP A 420 -16.15 3.28 -2.86
N LYS A 421 -16.86 4.38 -2.65
CA LYS A 421 -16.84 5.51 -3.59
C LYS A 421 -15.42 6.03 -3.75
N THR A 422 -14.72 6.28 -2.64
CA THR A 422 -13.38 6.86 -2.67
C THR A 422 -12.37 5.91 -3.32
N TRP A 423 -12.47 4.60 -3.08
CA TRP A 423 -11.62 3.60 -3.72
C TRP A 423 -11.82 3.57 -5.25
N LYS A 424 -13.06 3.62 -5.72
CA LYS A 424 -13.37 3.72 -7.16
C LYS A 424 -12.88 5.04 -7.75
N ASP A 425 -13.02 6.14 -7.03
CA ASP A 425 -12.51 7.45 -7.45
C ASP A 425 -10.98 7.46 -7.56
N ALA A 426 -10.28 6.78 -6.63
CA ALA A 426 -8.84 6.58 -6.69
C ALA A 426 -8.42 5.85 -7.99
N ILE A 427 -9.06 4.73 -8.29
CA ILE A 427 -8.81 3.93 -9.48
C ILE A 427 -9.03 4.76 -10.76
N ARG A 428 -10.16 5.48 -10.87
CA ARG A 428 -10.46 6.35 -12.00
C ARG A 428 -9.48 7.53 -12.13
N THR A 429 -8.95 8.01 -11.02
CA THR A 429 -7.96 9.10 -11.02
C THR A 429 -6.61 8.62 -11.53
N ILE A 430 -6.24 7.38 -11.19
CA ILE A 430 -4.91 6.81 -11.48
C ILE A 430 -4.84 6.25 -12.91
N LEU A 431 -5.93 5.64 -13.38
CA LEU A 431 -6.00 5.01 -14.72
C LEU A 431 -7.41 5.20 -15.33
N PRO A 432 -7.78 6.42 -15.74
CA PRO A 432 -9.13 6.72 -16.23
C PRO A 432 -9.53 5.94 -17.49
N GLY A 433 -8.60 5.64 -18.41
CA GLY A 433 -8.85 4.93 -19.65
C GLY A 433 -9.06 3.41 -19.52
N ALA A 434 -8.69 2.82 -18.36
CA ALA A 434 -8.88 1.40 -18.05
C ALA A 434 -9.27 1.19 -16.57
N ALA A 435 -10.18 2.05 -16.09
CA ALA A 435 -10.58 2.06 -14.69
C ALA A 435 -11.34 0.81 -14.26
N ASP A 436 -12.22 0.28 -15.12
CA ASP A 436 -13.00 -0.92 -14.83
C ASP A 436 -12.11 -2.16 -14.75
N GLU A 437 -11.08 -2.24 -15.59
CA GLU A 437 -10.09 -3.31 -15.60
C GLU A 437 -9.18 -3.25 -14.37
N LEU A 438 -8.74 -2.04 -14.00
CA LEU A 438 -7.95 -1.85 -12.77
C LEU A 438 -8.80 -2.13 -11.52
N GLU A 439 -10.10 -1.79 -11.52
CA GLU A 439 -11.04 -2.14 -10.45
C GLU A 439 -11.16 -3.66 -10.31
N CYS A 440 -11.32 -4.37 -11.44
CA CYS A 440 -11.36 -5.84 -11.47
C CYS A 440 -10.08 -6.43 -10.87
N PHE A 441 -8.91 -6.00 -11.32
CA PHE A 441 -7.63 -6.49 -10.81
C PHE A 441 -7.44 -6.18 -9.32
N ALA A 442 -7.72 -4.95 -8.89
CA ALA A 442 -7.56 -4.52 -7.50
C ALA A 442 -8.53 -5.23 -6.54
N MET A 443 -9.77 -5.52 -6.96
CA MET A 443 -10.75 -6.29 -6.18
C MET A 443 -10.24 -7.68 -5.80
N HIS A 444 -9.43 -8.30 -6.65
CA HIS A 444 -8.86 -9.63 -6.45
C HIS A 444 -7.42 -9.61 -5.91
N ASN A 445 -6.89 -8.41 -5.56
CA ASN A 445 -5.56 -8.23 -4.97
C ASN A 445 -5.65 -7.27 -3.76
N SER A 446 -6.51 -7.60 -2.81
CA SER A 446 -6.85 -6.74 -1.66
C SER A 446 -6.66 -7.40 -0.29
N ASP A 447 -6.08 -8.60 -0.23
CA ASP A 447 -5.67 -9.30 0.99
C ASP A 447 -4.26 -9.89 0.83
N LEU A 448 -3.45 -9.82 1.87
CA LEU A 448 -2.07 -10.32 1.86
C LEU A 448 -1.93 -11.79 2.26
N GLY A 449 -3.02 -12.51 2.41
CA GLY A 449 -2.99 -13.89 2.89
C GLY A 449 -2.62 -14.01 4.39
N PRO A 450 -2.49 -15.25 4.90
CA PRO A 450 -2.02 -15.51 6.26
C PRO A 450 -0.63 -14.93 6.49
N ASN A 451 -0.44 -14.18 7.58
CA ASN A 451 0.80 -13.50 7.90
C ASN A 451 1.04 -13.39 9.41
N GLY A 452 2.28 -13.05 9.80
CA GLY A 452 2.70 -12.97 11.20
C GLY A 452 1.98 -11.91 12.04
N HIS A 453 1.41 -10.88 11.40
CA HIS A 453 0.64 -9.84 12.09
C HIS A 453 -0.83 -10.20 12.28
N GLY A 454 -1.33 -11.24 11.57
CA GLY A 454 -2.74 -11.64 11.60
C GLY A 454 -3.69 -10.60 11.00
N TYR A 455 -3.16 -9.63 10.26
CA TYR A 455 -3.95 -8.59 9.59
C TYR A 455 -4.51 -9.11 8.27
N ARG A 456 -5.83 -9.16 8.17
CA ARG A 456 -6.55 -9.70 7.01
C ARG A 456 -7.59 -8.69 6.51
N ARG A 457 -7.72 -8.62 5.19
CA ARG A 457 -8.69 -7.75 4.51
C ARG A 457 -9.70 -8.58 3.70
N GLU A 458 -10.76 -7.95 3.22
CA GLU A 458 -11.68 -8.61 2.31
C GLU A 458 -11.15 -8.60 0.87
N GLU A 459 -11.37 -9.68 0.14
CA GLU A 459 -10.95 -9.87 -1.24
C GLU A 459 -12.07 -10.53 -2.03
N SER A 460 -12.24 -10.17 -3.30
CA SER A 460 -13.20 -10.79 -4.21
C SER A 460 -14.64 -10.81 -3.66
N MET A 461 -15.04 -9.77 -2.94
CA MET A 461 -16.34 -9.73 -2.24
C MET A 461 -17.54 -9.88 -3.18
N ASN A 462 -17.42 -9.40 -4.41
CA ASN A 462 -18.45 -9.47 -5.44
C ASN A 462 -18.83 -10.91 -5.81
N ILE A 463 -17.86 -11.84 -5.80
CA ILE A 463 -18.04 -13.23 -6.21
C ILE A 463 -18.03 -14.22 -5.05
N GLN A 464 -17.56 -13.85 -3.87
CA GLN A 464 -17.42 -14.74 -2.72
C GLN A 464 -18.70 -15.52 -2.36
N PRO A 465 -19.91 -14.93 -2.35
CA PRO A 465 -21.15 -15.68 -2.06
C PRO A 465 -21.46 -16.74 -3.11
N VAL A 466 -21.21 -16.44 -4.39
CA VAL A 466 -21.40 -17.36 -5.52
C VAL A 466 -20.41 -18.53 -5.42
N ALA A 467 -19.14 -18.21 -5.21
CA ALA A 467 -18.06 -19.17 -5.03
C ALA A 467 -18.40 -20.19 -3.90
N LYS A 468 -18.87 -19.69 -2.77
CA LYS A 468 -19.25 -20.52 -1.62
C LYS A 468 -20.45 -21.45 -1.94
N ARG A 469 -21.51 -20.95 -2.58
CA ARG A 469 -22.67 -21.79 -2.97
C ARG A 469 -22.29 -22.87 -3.98
N PHE A 470 -21.58 -22.45 -5.04
CA PHE A 470 -21.12 -23.36 -6.08
C PHE A 470 -20.27 -24.48 -5.49
N LEU A 471 -19.27 -24.12 -4.70
CA LEU A 471 -18.33 -25.08 -4.11
C LEU A 471 -19.04 -26.08 -3.18
N SER A 472 -19.89 -25.61 -2.25
CA SER A 472 -20.67 -26.47 -1.39
C SER A 472 -21.46 -27.52 -2.17
N SER A 473 -22.25 -27.08 -3.15
CA SER A 473 -23.09 -27.99 -3.94
C SER A 473 -22.28 -28.97 -4.78
N TYR A 474 -21.21 -28.47 -5.43
CA TYR A 474 -20.37 -29.29 -6.31
C TYR A 474 -19.54 -30.32 -5.56
N VAL A 475 -18.96 -29.96 -4.42
CA VAL A 475 -18.15 -30.89 -3.61
C VAL A 475 -19.03 -32.01 -3.03
N GLU A 476 -20.20 -31.69 -2.51
CA GLU A 476 -21.08 -32.66 -1.88
C GLU A 476 -21.74 -33.62 -2.89
N SER A 477 -22.30 -33.07 -3.96
CA SER A 477 -23.18 -33.82 -4.84
C SER A 477 -22.67 -33.98 -6.29
N GLY A 478 -21.69 -33.20 -6.71
CA GLY A 478 -21.29 -33.06 -8.11
C GLY A 478 -22.26 -32.24 -8.97
N LYS A 479 -23.26 -31.65 -8.33
CA LYS A 479 -24.27 -30.81 -9.00
C LYS A 479 -23.97 -29.35 -8.69
N TYR A 480 -24.46 -28.48 -9.53
CA TYR A 480 -24.35 -27.03 -9.36
C TYR A 480 -25.53 -26.33 -10.01
N GLU A 481 -25.83 -25.12 -9.53
CA GLU A 481 -26.82 -24.27 -10.17
C GLU A 481 -26.19 -23.58 -11.40
N LYS A 482 -26.94 -23.59 -12.52
CA LYS A 482 -26.43 -22.99 -13.76
C LYS A 482 -26.09 -21.52 -13.60
N VAL A 483 -26.85 -20.78 -12.80
CA VAL A 483 -26.62 -19.34 -12.56
C VAL A 483 -25.28 -19.12 -11.85
N ASP A 484 -24.92 -19.94 -10.86
CA ASP A 484 -23.63 -19.83 -10.18
C ASP A 484 -22.47 -20.19 -11.09
N PHE A 485 -22.63 -21.21 -11.95
CA PHE A 485 -21.67 -21.57 -12.97
C PHE A 485 -21.43 -20.41 -13.97
N ASP A 486 -22.52 -19.84 -14.49
CA ASP A 486 -22.42 -18.75 -15.48
C ASP A 486 -21.75 -17.50 -14.85
N LEU A 487 -22.06 -17.16 -13.59
CA LEU A 487 -21.41 -16.05 -12.87
C LEU A 487 -19.92 -16.29 -12.63
N LEU A 488 -19.51 -17.50 -12.30
CA LEU A 488 -18.07 -17.85 -12.16
C LEU A 488 -17.37 -17.78 -13.52
N TRP A 489 -18.01 -18.28 -14.57
CA TRP A 489 -17.49 -18.21 -15.92
C TRP A 489 -17.27 -16.77 -16.36
N ASP A 490 -18.29 -15.91 -16.23
CA ASP A 490 -18.21 -14.49 -16.56
C ASP A 490 -17.10 -13.79 -15.73
N THR A 491 -16.94 -14.19 -14.47
CA THR A 491 -15.85 -13.65 -13.61
C THR A 491 -14.46 -13.99 -14.16
N PHE A 492 -14.22 -15.24 -14.56
CA PHE A 492 -12.92 -15.63 -15.11
C PHE A 492 -12.66 -14.98 -16.48
N GLU A 493 -13.67 -14.86 -17.35
CA GLU A 493 -13.55 -14.10 -18.60
C GLU A 493 -13.20 -12.62 -18.32
N GLN A 494 -13.88 -11.96 -17.37
CA GLN A 494 -13.60 -10.57 -17.00
C GLN A 494 -12.19 -10.41 -16.41
N MET A 495 -11.76 -11.32 -15.54
CA MET A 495 -10.40 -11.29 -14.98
C MET A 495 -9.35 -11.36 -16.09
N LYS A 496 -9.50 -12.26 -17.04
CA LYS A 496 -8.59 -12.44 -18.16
C LYS A 496 -8.57 -11.22 -19.09
N GLU A 497 -9.76 -10.72 -19.47
CA GLU A 497 -9.89 -9.52 -20.30
C GLU A 497 -9.25 -8.31 -19.62
N ALA A 498 -9.51 -8.11 -18.33
CA ALA A 498 -8.92 -7.02 -17.55
C ALA A 498 -7.38 -7.12 -17.54
N GLY A 499 -6.83 -8.30 -17.29
CA GLY A 499 -5.39 -8.49 -17.29
C GLY A 499 -4.76 -8.25 -18.66
N ASP A 500 -5.39 -8.70 -19.75
CA ASP A 500 -4.91 -8.51 -21.12
C ASP A 500 -4.92 -7.02 -21.51
N ILE A 501 -5.98 -6.27 -21.16
CA ILE A 501 -6.09 -4.82 -21.41
C ILE A 501 -5.04 -4.06 -20.61
N LEU A 502 -4.87 -4.37 -19.32
CA LEU A 502 -3.89 -3.70 -18.46
C LEU A 502 -2.45 -3.94 -18.94
N LEU A 503 -2.10 -5.15 -19.38
CA LEU A 503 -0.74 -5.47 -19.85
C LEU A 503 -0.30 -4.65 -21.07
N VAL A 504 -1.23 -4.15 -21.87
CA VAL A 504 -0.93 -3.32 -23.06
C VAL A 504 -1.26 -1.83 -22.86
N ASN A 505 -1.69 -1.45 -21.66
CA ASN A 505 -2.02 -0.06 -21.36
C ASN A 505 -0.76 0.80 -21.21
N THR A 506 -0.75 1.97 -21.85
CA THR A 506 0.37 2.92 -21.84
C THR A 506 0.03 4.26 -21.16
N GLU A 507 -1.18 4.41 -20.65
CA GLU A 507 -1.63 5.67 -20.02
C GLU A 507 -0.88 5.97 -18.72
N ASN A 508 -0.62 4.91 -17.91
CA ASN A 508 0.21 4.98 -16.70
C ASN A 508 1.26 3.87 -16.73
N GLU A 509 2.23 3.99 -17.63
CA GLU A 509 3.29 2.99 -17.82
C GLU A 509 4.00 2.62 -16.50
N PRO A 510 4.37 3.56 -15.60
CA PRO A 510 4.99 3.19 -14.33
C PRO A 510 4.14 2.26 -13.46
N LEU A 511 2.82 2.44 -13.41
CA LEU A 511 1.91 1.54 -12.71
C LEU A 511 1.92 0.15 -13.36
N ILE A 512 1.77 0.10 -14.68
CA ILE A 512 1.74 -1.18 -15.40
C ILE A 512 3.03 -1.96 -15.20
N VAL A 513 4.18 -1.30 -15.26
CA VAL A 513 5.48 -1.93 -15.00
C VAL A 513 5.54 -2.54 -13.58
N GLU A 514 5.08 -1.80 -12.56
CA GLU A 514 5.06 -2.29 -11.18
C GLU A 514 4.19 -3.54 -11.00
N ILE A 515 2.99 -3.58 -11.63
CA ILE A 515 2.01 -4.67 -11.40
C ILE A 515 2.09 -5.79 -12.44
N THR A 516 2.89 -5.66 -13.50
CA THR A 516 3.02 -6.66 -14.60
C THR A 516 3.22 -8.09 -14.10
N PRO A 517 4.08 -8.39 -13.10
CA PRO A 517 4.25 -9.77 -12.61
C PRO A 517 2.94 -10.37 -12.11
N TRP A 518 2.15 -9.58 -11.37
CA TRP A 518 0.85 -10.00 -10.85
C TRP A 518 -0.22 -10.10 -11.93
N LEU A 519 -0.19 -9.25 -12.97
CA LEU A 519 -1.09 -9.35 -14.12
C LEU A 519 -0.88 -10.66 -14.89
N HIS A 520 0.37 -11.08 -15.11
CA HIS A 520 0.65 -12.38 -15.73
C HIS A 520 0.10 -13.54 -14.90
N GLN A 521 0.30 -13.51 -13.59
CA GLN A 521 -0.23 -14.54 -12.69
C GLN A 521 -1.77 -14.54 -12.65
N PHE A 522 -2.37 -13.35 -12.70
CA PHE A 522 -3.81 -13.15 -12.72
C PHE A 522 -4.46 -13.77 -13.97
N ASN A 523 -3.88 -13.55 -15.15
CA ASN A 523 -4.34 -14.13 -16.40
C ASN A 523 -4.24 -15.67 -16.40
N LEU A 524 -3.12 -16.20 -15.91
CA LEU A 524 -2.94 -17.64 -15.79
C LEU A 524 -3.95 -18.27 -14.84
N LEU A 525 -4.25 -17.61 -13.75
CA LEU A 525 -5.26 -18.07 -12.78
C LEU A 525 -6.66 -18.04 -13.37
N ALA A 526 -7.03 -16.97 -14.08
CA ALA A 526 -8.32 -16.84 -14.77
C ALA A 526 -8.50 -17.94 -15.83
N GLU A 527 -7.49 -18.18 -16.68
CA GLU A 527 -7.49 -19.25 -17.67
C GLU A 527 -7.63 -20.63 -17.01
N THR A 528 -6.95 -20.84 -15.87
CA THR A 528 -7.09 -22.08 -15.08
C THR A 528 -8.53 -22.27 -14.60
N GLY A 529 -9.17 -21.21 -14.12
CA GLY A 529 -10.58 -21.23 -13.71
C GLY A 529 -11.52 -21.62 -14.83
N GLU A 530 -11.36 -21.03 -16.02
CA GLU A 530 -12.13 -21.43 -17.22
C GLU A 530 -11.96 -22.90 -17.56
N GLU A 531 -10.71 -23.39 -17.61
CA GLU A 531 -10.42 -24.77 -17.96
C GLU A 531 -11.00 -25.76 -16.94
N VAL A 532 -10.93 -25.42 -15.65
CA VAL A 532 -11.53 -26.23 -14.59
C VAL A 532 -13.06 -26.26 -14.69
N LEU A 533 -13.72 -25.13 -15.01
CA LEU A 533 -15.16 -25.12 -15.27
C LEU A 533 -15.55 -25.93 -16.53
N LYS A 534 -14.70 -25.96 -17.57
CA LYS A 534 -14.88 -26.83 -18.73
C LYS A 534 -14.85 -28.32 -18.34
N MET A 535 -13.94 -28.71 -17.41
CA MET A 535 -13.90 -30.08 -16.87
C MET A 535 -15.19 -30.43 -16.11
N VAL A 536 -15.74 -29.51 -15.34
CA VAL A 536 -17.01 -29.67 -14.62
C VAL A 536 -18.17 -29.84 -15.59
N LYS A 537 -18.20 -29.04 -16.65
CA LYS A 537 -19.30 -29.05 -17.64
C LYS A 537 -19.35 -30.31 -18.49
N ASN A 538 -18.20 -30.91 -18.79
CA ASN A 538 -18.11 -32.09 -19.65
C ASN A 538 -17.03 -33.05 -19.14
N ASP A 539 -17.46 -34.14 -18.52
CA ASP A 539 -16.63 -35.17 -17.93
C ASP A 539 -16.37 -36.38 -18.86
N SER A 540 -16.69 -36.28 -20.17
CA SER A 540 -16.37 -37.35 -21.12
C SER A 540 -14.87 -37.56 -21.19
N LYS A 541 -14.45 -38.85 -21.30
CA LYS A 541 -13.05 -39.29 -21.06
C LYS A 541 -12.02 -38.48 -21.84
N SER A 542 -12.18 -38.35 -23.15
CA SER A 542 -11.19 -37.65 -24.00
C SER A 542 -11.21 -36.13 -23.81
N PHE A 543 -12.39 -35.54 -23.55
CA PHE A 543 -12.51 -34.11 -23.32
C PHE A 543 -11.87 -33.72 -21.99
N PHE A 544 -12.23 -34.43 -20.92
CA PHE A 544 -11.72 -34.21 -19.58
C PHE A 544 -10.16 -34.31 -19.55
N LEU A 545 -9.59 -35.36 -20.12
CA LEU A 545 -8.14 -35.53 -20.17
C LEU A 545 -7.39 -34.40 -20.89
N ARG A 546 -7.96 -33.88 -21.99
CA ARG A 546 -7.36 -32.70 -22.66
C ARG A 546 -7.37 -31.47 -21.76
N ARG A 547 -8.49 -31.21 -21.04
CA ARG A 547 -8.59 -30.05 -20.10
C ARG A 547 -7.68 -30.25 -18.89
N TYR A 548 -7.68 -31.44 -18.33
CA TYR A 548 -6.78 -31.82 -17.23
C TYR A 548 -5.30 -31.53 -17.57
N ASN A 549 -4.83 -32.00 -18.71
CA ASN A 549 -3.46 -31.73 -19.14
C ASN A 549 -3.19 -30.23 -19.34
N HIS A 550 -4.17 -29.50 -19.83
CA HIS A 550 -4.04 -28.05 -19.95
C HIS A 550 -3.96 -27.36 -18.59
N VAL A 551 -4.82 -27.72 -17.62
CA VAL A 551 -4.74 -27.22 -16.25
C VAL A 551 -3.38 -27.52 -15.62
N LYS A 552 -2.85 -28.73 -15.78
CA LYS A 552 -1.50 -29.07 -15.27
C LYS A 552 -0.40 -28.22 -15.92
N ALA A 553 -0.51 -27.92 -17.21
CA ALA A 553 0.41 -26.99 -17.89
C ALA A 553 0.29 -25.55 -17.38
N LEU A 554 -0.92 -25.08 -17.09
CA LEU A 554 -1.14 -23.75 -16.48
C LEU A 554 -0.59 -23.68 -15.05
N GLN A 555 -0.78 -24.73 -14.24
CA GLN A 555 -0.18 -24.83 -12.90
C GLN A 555 1.35 -24.75 -12.98
N GLN A 556 1.96 -25.41 -13.94
CA GLN A 556 3.40 -25.32 -14.19
C GLN A 556 3.82 -23.89 -14.60
N ARG A 557 3.08 -23.25 -15.50
CA ARG A 557 3.36 -21.84 -15.90
C ARG A 557 3.22 -20.88 -14.72
N MET A 558 2.17 -21.03 -13.88
CA MET A 558 2.01 -20.23 -12.68
C MET A 558 3.18 -20.40 -11.70
N PHE A 559 3.66 -21.63 -11.53
CA PHE A 559 4.85 -21.91 -10.73
C PHE A 559 6.08 -21.16 -11.26
N TYR A 560 6.36 -21.21 -12.56
CA TYR A 560 7.52 -20.51 -13.13
C TYR A 560 7.36 -18.99 -13.11
N THR A 561 6.15 -18.46 -13.23
CA THR A 561 5.88 -17.03 -13.01
C THR A 561 6.24 -16.64 -11.58
N ASP A 562 5.81 -17.43 -10.60
CA ASP A 562 6.14 -17.24 -9.19
C ASP A 562 7.67 -17.32 -8.92
N GLN A 563 8.39 -18.18 -9.63
CA GLN A 563 9.84 -18.35 -9.46
C GLN A 563 10.69 -17.33 -10.23
N ASN A 564 10.18 -16.72 -11.28
CA ASN A 564 10.96 -15.84 -12.16
C ASN A 564 10.75 -14.35 -11.88
N TYR A 565 9.63 -13.98 -11.27
CA TYR A 565 9.29 -12.60 -11.00
C TYR A 565 9.35 -12.30 -9.50
N ASN A 566 9.58 -11.03 -9.17
CA ASN A 566 9.62 -10.54 -7.79
C ASN A 566 10.52 -11.41 -6.88
N GLN A 567 11.76 -11.64 -7.30
CA GLN A 567 12.74 -12.47 -6.58
C GLN A 567 13.47 -11.67 -5.50
N ASN A 568 12.71 -11.04 -4.58
CA ASN A 568 13.32 -10.37 -3.43
C ASN A 568 13.88 -11.40 -2.42
N PRO A 569 14.93 -11.05 -1.65
CA PRO A 569 15.63 -12.01 -0.79
C PRO A 569 14.83 -12.46 0.44
N TYR A 570 13.71 -11.78 0.77
CA TYR A 570 12.94 -12.06 1.98
C TYR A 570 11.70 -12.91 1.71
N GLN A 571 10.93 -12.55 0.68
CA GLN A 571 9.67 -13.20 0.36
C GLN A 571 9.42 -13.12 -1.15
N PRO A 572 10.11 -13.97 -1.93
CA PRO A 572 9.97 -13.96 -3.37
C PRO A 572 8.64 -14.54 -3.81
N GLY A 573 8.27 -14.24 -5.05
CA GLY A 573 7.12 -14.81 -5.70
C GLY A 573 6.02 -13.80 -6.01
N VAL A 574 4.97 -14.31 -6.64
CA VAL A 574 3.85 -13.52 -7.16
C VAL A 574 2.55 -14.27 -6.86
N LYS A 575 1.77 -13.77 -5.93
CA LYS A 575 0.48 -14.34 -5.51
C LYS A 575 -0.66 -13.37 -5.84
N THR A 576 -1.74 -13.89 -6.38
CA THR A 576 -2.93 -13.12 -6.76
C THR A 576 -4.20 -13.86 -6.36
N ALA A 577 -5.26 -13.15 -6.03
CA ALA A 577 -6.60 -13.67 -5.72
C ALA A 577 -6.56 -14.86 -4.73
N SER A 578 -5.68 -14.77 -3.74
CA SER A 578 -5.28 -15.90 -2.89
C SER A 578 -6.27 -16.25 -1.79
N LYS A 579 -7.23 -15.36 -1.49
CA LYS A 579 -8.24 -15.59 -0.43
C LYS A 579 -9.47 -16.34 -0.92
N VAL A 580 -9.94 -16.07 -2.16
CA VAL A 580 -11.22 -16.61 -2.66
C VAL A 580 -11.04 -17.39 -3.95
N ILE A 581 -10.51 -16.78 -5.00
CA ILE A 581 -10.51 -17.35 -6.35
C ILE A 581 -9.54 -18.54 -6.47
N LYS A 582 -8.29 -18.39 -6.04
CA LYS A 582 -7.32 -19.51 -6.12
C LYS A 582 -7.81 -20.73 -5.33
N PRO A 583 -8.25 -20.62 -4.05
CA PRO A 583 -8.81 -21.75 -3.31
C PRO A 583 -10.08 -22.35 -3.93
N LEU A 584 -10.93 -21.52 -4.54
CA LEU A 584 -12.10 -22.00 -5.26
C LEU A 584 -11.71 -22.90 -6.43
N ILE A 585 -10.82 -22.42 -7.31
CA ILE A 585 -10.34 -23.15 -8.50
C ILE A 585 -9.69 -24.47 -8.07
N ASP A 586 -8.85 -24.43 -7.04
CA ASP A 586 -8.15 -25.61 -6.53
C ASP A 586 -9.12 -26.68 -6.03
N GLN A 587 -10.12 -26.30 -5.26
CA GLN A 587 -11.10 -27.25 -4.71
C GLN A 587 -12.01 -27.82 -5.80
N ILE A 588 -12.40 -27.02 -6.80
CA ILE A 588 -13.18 -27.49 -7.94
C ILE A 588 -12.34 -28.48 -8.76
N PHE A 589 -11.08 -28.16 -9.07
CA PHE A 589 -10.17 -29.03 -9.79
C PHE A 589 -9.98 -30.38 -9.09
N ALA A 590 -9.59 -30.35 -7.81
CA ALA A 590 -9.37 -31.57 -7.02
C ALA A 590 -10.64 -32.46 -6.96
N THR A 591 -11.81 -31.82 -6.81
CA THR A 591 -13.08 -32.54 -6.80
C THR A 591 -13.42 -33.15 -8.17
N ALA A 592 -13.20 -32.41 -9.27
CA ALA A 592 -13.44 -32.89 -10.62
C ALA A 592 -12.54 -34.09 -10.94
N VAL A 593 -11.25 -34.02 -10.61
CA VAL A 593 -10.28 -35.13 -10.80
C VAL A 593 -10.68 -36.35 -9.97
N LYS A 594 -11.03 -36.18 -8.70
CA LYS A 594 -11.49 -37.27 -7.83
C LYS A 594 -12.71 -37.99 -8.40
N ARG A 595 -13.71 -37.21 -8.89
CA ARG A 595 -14.92 -37.78 -9.51
C ARG A 595 -14.63 -38.51 -10.81
N TYR A 596 -13.72 -37.97 -11.64
CA TYR A 596 -13.28 -38.61 -12.84
C TYR A 596 -12.57 -39.95 -12.54
N ASN A 597 -11.65 -39.98 -11.58
CA ASN A 597 -10.96 -41.18 -11.17
C ASN A 597 -11.93 -42.27 -10.70
N GLN A 598 -12.93 -41.89 -9.87
CA GLN A 598 -13.99 -42.79 -9.42
C GLN A 598 -14.83 -43.34 -10.59
N LYS A 599 -15.18 -42.48 -11.54
CA LYS A 599 -16.04 -42.85 -12.70
C LYS A 599 -15.36 -43.79 -13.69
N TYR A 600 -14.07 -43.59 -13.91
CA TYR A 600 -13.33 -44.30 -14.99
C TYR A 600 -12.27 -45.29 -14.49
N GLY A 601 -12.13 -45.45 -13.16
CA GLY A 601 -11.06 -46.27 -12.58
C GLY A 601 -9.67 -45.73 -12.92
N ALA A 602 -9.53 -44.40 -13.03
CA ALA A 602 -8.27 -43.74 -13.33
C ALA A 602 -7.54 -43.31 -12.04
N ASP A 603 -6.28 -42.93 -12.16
CA ASP A 603 -5.41 -42.47 -11.09
C ASP A 603 -4.72 -41.15 -11.49
N LEU A 604 -5.53 -40.14 -11.85
CA LEU A 604 -5.01 -38.81 -12.18
C LEU A 604 -4.66 -38.05 -10.89
N ASP A 605 -3.52 -37.36 -10.93
CA ASP A 605 -3.06 -36.51 -9.84
C ASP A 605 -3.99 -35.29 -9.63
N ALA A 606 -4.54 -35.14 -8.44
CA ALA A 606 -5.43 -34.06 -8.05
C ALA A 606 -4.69 -32.89 -7.35
N THR A 607 -3.37 -32.90 -7.29
CA THR A 607 -2.60 -31.78 -6.70
C THR A 607 -2.78 -30.50 -7.50
N THR A 608 -2.88 -29.39 -6.79
CA THR A 608 -3.23 -28.08 -7.35
C THR A 608 -2.01 -27.18 -7.57
N ASP A 609 -0.94 -27.44 -6.82
CA ASP A 609 0.33 -26.74 -6.99
C ASP A 609 1.34 -27.63 -7.74
N TYR A 610 1.96 -27.03 -8.75
CA TYR A 610 3.06 -27.71 -9.43
C TYR A 610 4.30 -27.70 -8.55
N MET A 611 4.88 -28.86 -8.32
CA MET A 611 6.12 -29.00 -7.58
C MET A 611 7.07 -29.91 -8.39
N PRO A 612 8.14 -29.33 -8.98
CA PRO A 612 9.07 -30.10 -9.83
C PRO A 612 9.93 -31.08 -9.03
N HIS A 613 10.09 -30.81 -7.72
CA HIS A 613 10.94 -31.63 -6.84
C HIS A 613 10.11 -32.57 -5.99
N LYS A 614 10.69 -33.68 -5.58
CA LYS A 614 10.01 -34.70 -4.77
C LYS A 614 10.76 -34.95 -3.47
N LEU A 615 10.04 -35.08 -2.39
CA LEU A 615 10.54 -35.57 -1.12
C LEU A 615 10.28 -37.09 -1.05
N ILE A 616 11.32 -37.87 -0.88
CA ILE A 616 11.25 -39.30 -0.74
C ILE A 616 11.81 -39.69 0.61
N SER A 617 11.08 -40.48 1.37
CA SER A 617 11.51 -40.97 2.68
C SER A 617 10.79 -42.27 3.01
N ASN A 618 11.45 -43.18 3.75
CA ASN A 618 10.81 -44.33 4.36
C ASN A 618 10.29 -44.04 5.77
N VAL A 619 10.36 -42.79 6.22
CA VAL A 619 9.83 -42.34 7.51
C VAL A 619 8.45 -41.77 7.30
N GLU A 620 7.44 -42.38 7.91
CA GLU A 620 6.01 -42.06 7.70
C GLU A 620 5.67 -40.59 7.97
N GLN A 621 6.26 -40.02 9.01
CA GLN A 621 6.04 -38.61 9.40
C GLN A 621 6.69 -37.61 8.44
N ILE A 622 7.67 -38.05 7.64
CA ILE A 622 8.45 -37.17 6.75
C ILE A 622 7.98 -37.27 5.31
N LYS A 623 7.64 -38.47 4.83
CA LYS A 623 7.35 -38.72 3.41
C LYS A 623 6.24 -37.83 2.82
N ASN A 624 5.35 -37.29 3.66
CA ASN A 624 4.24 -36.45 3.24
C ASN A 624 4.44 -34.97 3.60
N LEU A 625 5.60 -34.58 4.10
CA LEU A 625 5.88 -33.15 4.38
C LEU A 625 5.95 -32.38 3.06
N PRO A 626 5.32 -31.19 2.99
CA PRO A 626 5.43 -30.37 1.80
C PRO A 626 6.84 -29.81 1.64
N LEU A 627 7.35 -29.86 0.42
CA LEU A 627 8.50 -29.06 0.01
C LEU A 627 8.04 -27.61 -0.22
N GLN A 628 8.92 -26.69 0.06
CA GLN A 628 8.75 -25.27 -0.25
C GLN A 628 9.97 -24.79 -1.02
N ILE A 629 9.73 -23.97 -2.04
CA ILE A 629 10.80 -23.30 -2.78
C ILE A 629 10.73 -21.83 -2.40
N LYS A 630 11.84 -21.30 -1.86
CA LYS A 630 11.95 -19.88 -1.49
C LYS A 630 13.33 -19.36 -1.86
N ALA A 631 13.40 -18.33 -2.68
CA ALA A 631 14.65 -17.64 -3.04
C ALA A 631 15.80 -18.60 -3.38
N ASN A 632 15.61 -19.49 -4.33
CA ASN A 632 16.59 -20.53 -4.73
C ASN A 632 16.93 -21.57 -3.65
N ARG A 633 16.07 -21.71 -2.63
CA ARG A 633 16.20 -22.73 -1.59
C ARG A 633 15.02 -23.68 -1.64
N ILE A 634 15.33 -24.97 -1.53
CA ILE A 634 14.31 -26.00 -1.33
C ILE A 634 14.29 -26.31 0.15
N LEU A 635 13.12 -26.17 0.77
CA LEU A 635 12.92 -26.32 2.19
C LEU A 635 11.94 -27.45 2.46
N ILE A 636 12.25 -28.31 3.42
CA ILE A 636 11.28 -29.22 4.03
C ILE A 636 10.62 -28.48 5.18
N SER A 637 9.29 -28.52 5.25
CA SER A 637 8.56 -27.86 6.34
C SER A 637 9.00 -28.39 7.71
N PRO A 638 9.21 -27.53 8.72
CA PRO A 638 9.64 -27.96 10.05
C PRO A 638 8.59 -28.86 10.71
N MET A 639 9.05 -29.83 11.45
CA MET A 639 8.23 -30.73 12.28
C MET A 639 8.36 -30.35 13.75
N ASN A 640 7.25 -30.40 14.47
CA ASN A 640 7.21 -30.22 15.92
C ASN A 640 7.23 -31.56 16.69
N GLU A 641 7.36 -32.68 15.96
CA GLU A 641 7.35 -34.03 16.55
C GLU A 641 8.76 -34.63 16.61
N VAL A 642 9.00 -35.41 17.66
CA VAL A 642 10.24 -36.20 17.79
C VAL A 642 10.07 -37.51 17.00
N VAL A 643 10.86 -37.66 15.96
CA VAL A 643 10.88 -38.86 15.11
C VAL A 643 11.98 -39.81 15.57
N LYS A 644 11.64 -41.08 15.69
CA LYS A 644 12.64 -42.16 15.91
C LYS A 644 13.39 -42.39 14.61
N TRP A 645 14.70 -42.38 14.63
CA TRP A 645 15.55 -42.54 13.48
C TRP A 645 16.44 -43.79 13.59
N PRO A 646 15.90 -45.04 13.34
CA PRO A 646 16.71 -46.23 13.27
C PRO A 646 17.61 -46.27 12.05
N ALA A 647 18.65 -47.08 12.11
CA ALA A 647 19.54 -47.28 10.95
C ALA A 647 18.76 -47.76 9.72
N GLY A 648 19.06 -47.18 8.56
CA GLY A 648 18.38 -47.43 7.31
C GLY A 648 17.25 -46.44 6.96
N ASN A 649 16.93 -45.50 7.85
CA ASN A 649 16.04 -44.40 7.50
C ASN A 649 16.78 -43.38 6.62
N PHE A 650 16.02 -42.75 5.70
CA PHE A 650 16.56 -41.73 4.81
C PHE A 650 15.56 -40.64 4.49
N ILE A 651 16.09 -39.49 4.10
CA ILE A 651 15.39 -38.39 3.45
C ILE A 651 16.15 -38.10 2.16
N GLU A 652 15.43 -38.06 1.05
CA GLU A 652 15.95 -37.77 -0.26
C GLU A 652 15.13 -36.66 -0.90
N ILE A 653 15.77 -35.71 -1.54
CA ILE A 653 15.14 -34.71 -2.39
C ILE A 653 15.54 -35.00 -3.82
N GLU A 654 14.58 -35.50 -4.62
CA GLU A 654 14.75 -35.68 -6.08
C GLU A 654 14.46 -34.33 -6.75
N LEU A 655 15.45 -33.77 -7.43
CA LEU A 655 15.35 -32.55 -8.20
C LEU A 655 14.93 -32.86 -9.65
N ASP A 656 14.17 -31.95 -10.27
CA ASP A 656 13.74 -32.11 -11.69
C ASP A 656 14.88 -31.91 -12.67
N ASN A 657 16.01 -31.36 -12.26
CA ASN A 657 17.21 -31.16 -13.06
C ASN A 657 18.47 -31.13 -12.16
N ILE A 658 19.64 -31.10 -12.78
CA ILE A 658 20.91 -30.94 -12.07
C ILE A 658 21.13 -29.44 -11.78
N TYR A 659 21.21 -29.09 -10.51
CA TYR A 659 21.49 -27.74 -10.04
C TYR A 659 22.83 -27.70 -9.29
N PRO A 660 23.61 -26.62 -9.42
CA PRO A 660 24.74 -26.39 -8.52
C PRO A 660 24.19 -26.07 -7.11
N ALA A 661 24.51 -26.92 -6.15
CA ALA A 661 24.17 -26.68 -4.73
C ALA A 661 25.34 -25.97 -4.04
N GLU A 662 25.09 -24.79 -3.46
CA GLU A 662 26.09 -24.02 -2.73
C GLU A 662 26.18 -24.42 -1.26
N SER A 663 25.05 -24.78 -0.65
CA SER A 663 24.96 -25.20 0.73
C SER A 663 23.77 -26.11 0.99
N ILE A 664 23.88 -26.93 2.03
CA ILE A 664 22.80 -27.71 2.60
C ILE A 664 22.76 -27.41 4.09
N ASP A 665 21.65 -26.85 4.55
CA ASP A 665 21.42 -26.55 5.96
C ASP A 665 20.45 -27.57 6.53
N ILE A 666 20.88 -28.32 7.56
CA ILE A 666 20.04 -29.35 8.17
C ILE A 666 19.95 -29.10 9.67
N ASN A 667 18.71 -29.03 10.16
CA ASN A 667 18.44 -28.86 11.56
C ASN A 667 17.57 -30.03 12.08
N PHE A 668 18.19 -30.94 12.85
CA PHE A 668 17.52 -32.03 13.54
C PHE A 668 17.26 -31.75 15.04
N GLY A 669 17.19 -30.51 15.43
CA GLY A 669 17.03 -30.08 16.81
C GLY A 669 18.34 -30.14 17.62
N LYS A 670 18.35 -30.89 18.74
CA LYS A 670 19.50 -30.88 19.67
C LYS A 670 20.61 -31.90 19.34
N LYS A 671 20.47 -32.72 18.29
CA LYS A 671 21.46 -33.78 17.96
C LYS A 671 22.20 -33.44 16.68
N GLU A 672 23.52 -33.62 16.70
CA GLU A 672 24.39 -33.42 15.55
C GLU A 672 24.24 -34.59 14.54
N PRO A 673 23.66 -34.37 13.34
CA PRO A 673 23.39 -35.42 12.38
C PRO A 673 24.67 -36.04 11.78
N CYS A 674 25.77 -35.30 11.68
CA CYS A 674 27.04 -35.78 11.17
C CYS A 674 27.70 -36.86 12.04
N THR A 675 27.26 -37.08 13.28
CA THR A 675 27.81 -38.13 14.17
C THR A 675 27.14 -39.51 14.00
N TRP A 676 25.98 -39.56 13.33
CA TRP A 676 25.19 -40.81 13.19
C TRP A 676 24.56 -41.01 11.81
N GLY A 677 24.67 -40.05 10.91
CA GLY A 677 24.20 -40.12 9.52
C GLY A 677 25.29 -39.85 8.50
N ARG A 678 25.03 -40.13 7.24
CA ARG A 678 25.87 -39.72 6.12
C ARG A 678 25.05 -38.94 5.12
N PHE A 679 25.69 -38.05 4.41
CA PHE A 679 25.08 -37.22 3.39
C PHE A 679 25.64 -37.63 2.04
N GLU A 680 24.78 -37.83 1.07
CA GLU A 680 25.13 -38.33 -0.26
C GLU A 680 24.45 -37.46 -1.32
N ILE A 681 25.15 -37.23 -2.43
CA ILE A 681 24.59 -36.57 -3.63
C ILE A 681 24.71 -37.52 -4.80
N SER A 682 23.75 -37.43 -5.70
CA SER A 682 23.73 -38.16 -6.96
C SER A 682 23.32 -37.24 -8.11
N ALA A 683 23.91 -37.42 -9.29
CA ALA A 683 23.50 -36.73 -10.51
C ALA A 683 22.47 -37.52 -11.34
N ASP A 684 22.29 -38.81 -11.05
CA ASP A 684 21.45 -39.72 -11.85
C ASP A 684 20.52 -40.61 -11.00
N GLY A 685 20.53 -40.43 -9.68
CA GLY A 685 19.76 -41.24 -8.72
C GLY A 685 20.26 -42.68 -8.56
N LYS A 686 21.39 -43.05 -9.18
CA LYS A 686 21.94 -44.39 -9.17
C LYS A 686 23.29 -44.48 -8.49
N GLU A 687 24.19 -43.57 -8.86
CA GLU A 687 25.51 -43.46 -8.26
C GLU A 687 25.52 -42.34 -7.20
N TRP A 688 25.81 -42.72 -5.95
CA TRP A 688 25.76 -41.79 -4.80
C TRP A 688 27.17 -41.54 -4.27
N LYS A 689 27.51 -40.28 -4.11
CA LYS A 689 28.77 -39.81 -3.56
C LYS A 689 28.57 -39.22 -2.18
N THR A 690 29.24 -39.76 -1.16
CA THR A 690 29.24 -39.20 0.19
C THR A 690 29.92 -37.86 0.22
N ILE A 691 29.30 -36.89 0.92
CA ILE A 691 29.86 -35.57 1.17
C ILE A 691 30.34 -35.51 2.62
N ASP A 692 31.60 -35.11 2.83
CA ASP A 692 32.13 -34.83 4.15
C ASP A 692 31.62 -33.42 4.59
N LEU A 693 30.69 -33.40 5.53
CA LEU A 693 30.21 -32.16 6.13
C LEU A 693 31.25 -31.65 7.15
N LYS A 694 31.89 -30.55 6.85
CA LYS A 694 32.74 -29.85 7.83
C LYS A 694 31.85 -29.03 8.73
N GLN A 695 31.84 -29.37 10.02
CA GLN A 695 31.17 -28.58 11.04
C GLN A 695 31.76 -27.18 11.11
N LYS A 696 31.00 -26.17 10.69
CA LYS A 696 31.25 -24.76 11.06
C LYS A 696 30.02 -24.32 11.86
N ASP A 697 30.18 -24.27 13.17
CA ASP A 697 29.17 -23.87 14.15
C ASP A 697 27.94 -24.79 14.31
N ALA A 698 27.32 -24.79 15.49
CA ALA A 698 26.18 -25.62 15.88
C ALA A 698 24.86 -25.31 15.11
N ARG A 699 24.99 -24.85 13.90
CA ARG A 699 23.91 -24.69 12.91
C ARG A 699 24.33 -25.44 11.65
N LEU A 700 23.97 -26.69 11.56
CA LEU A 700 23.89 -27.43 10.31
C LEU A 700 22.46 -27.41 9.81
#